data_b85c41076aa4f02260501ef894edb9b9
#
_entry.id   b85c41076aa4f02260501ef894edb9b9
#
_cell.length_a   1.000
_cell.length_b   1.000
_cell.length_c   1.000
_cell.angle_alpha   90.00
_cell.angle_beta   90.00
_cell.angle_gamma   90.00
#
_symmetry.space_group_name_H-M   'P 1'
#
loop_
_entity.id
_entity.type
_entity.pdbx_description
1 polymer ?
#
loop_
_entity_poly.entity_id
_entity_poly.type
_entity_poly.pdbx_seq_one_letter_code
_entity_poly.pdbx_strand_id
1 'polypeptide(L)'
;MTSATDPLAHPTTVTAEPPPEAAAAAAAPRWSLPALIAIMILAAVLYSWNLSGSSLNSFYSAAVLSGTQSWKAWFFGSLDAGNFLTVDKPPLALMVMGLSCRLFGFGTWQMMAPLIVAALATIWILHTSVKRVWGHGAAALAALVLALTPITVAINRDNNPDTLLVLLMVGGAALALRAVTGGRLLPLLGSAVCFGLAFNTKMLQGYIALPAVFAVYLYATRLPLVKRIFNLLLASVALAVSSFWWAAAVSLVPASERPYIGGSTDGTAWNLITGYNGLGRVLGGEGNGGGGGGGGGGFSGSAGLGRMFNDILGGQISWLLPFCAIALVAGLILCGRVPRTDLTRAALVLWGGWTVLHFLTFSMAEGTMHPYYTTALAPGIAALCGGGGVMLLRAFRGDGRWAWVLPVALGVTAVWAIVLLRRASGWNTWLWPVIGVVMAAAIVGLLLFRSGNRARLLAASLAAAVVAAVAGPAAYAWSVPTGSGGGRMGGTNPTAGPSTGSGFGGGPDGNGGGPGNGELPGGAQQGGQNGRASSRFPGGGEMMPGGGNGEMPGAPSGQNDQSGQSGQAPGGNGQLGGTPPGGTGTNGGTAEGGTQQGELPGGSGGFGGGGMGGGPGGGMDGADSELISYLKKHQDGAKWLLAVSNSQSAAQIELSSNVPVISMWGFTGTDNAMTVAKLKELVKKGELHYVQVGGGGMGGGPGGGSSLSSEVTSWVKKHGTAVEESAYSKSTTSKSSSSGSSSSNSASSKSSSQSDQSTLYRLD
;
A
#
# COMPACT_ATOMS: atom_id res chain seq x y z
N MET A 1 -47.57 -66.68 66.46
CA MET A 1 -46.31 -66.05 66.83
C MET A 1 -45.21 -66.64 65.94
N THR A 2 -45.02 -66.06 64.82
CA THR A 2 -43.94 -66.39 63.87
C THR A 2 -43.41 -65.12 63.22
N SER A 3 -42.22 -64.81 63.66
CA SER A 3 -41.41 -63.68 63.13
C SER A 3 -40.86 -64.01 61.77
N ALA A 4 -41.16 -63.25 60.77
CA ALA A 4 -40.57 -63.34 59.45
C ALA A 4 -39.36 -62.38 59.40
N THR A 5 -38.20 -62.94 59.16
CA THR A 5 -36.95 -62.24 58.90
C THR A 5 -36.87 -61.90 57.40
N ASP A 6 -36.78 -60.57 57.06
CA ASP A 6 -36.50 -60.10 55.73
C ASP A 6 -35.07 -60.38 55.29
N PRO A 7 -34.80 -60.82 54.06
CA PRO A 7 -33.46 -61.01 53.54
C PRO A 7 -32.84 -59.68 53.10
N LEU A 8 -31.61 -59.43 53.56
CA LEU A 8 -30.72 -58.32 53.21
C LEU A 8 -30.59 -58.13 51.69
N ALA A 9 -30.93 -56.98 51.22
CA ALA A 9 -30.64 -56.53 49.87
C ALA A 9 -29.14 -56.37 49.65
N HIS A 10 -28.60 -57.12 48.71
CA HIS A 10 -27.21 -56.97 48.26
C HIS A 10 -27.03 -55.62 47.56
N PRO A 11 -25.93 -54.84 47.83
CA PRO A 11 -25.66 -53.64 47.12
C PRO A 11 -25.31 -53.99 45.64
N THR A 12 -26.13 -53.53 44.73
CA THR A 12 -25.84 -53.49 43.28
C THR A 12 -24.57 -52.68 43.06
N THR A 13 -23.48 -53.33 42.73
CA THR A 13 -22.27 -52.68 42.16
C THR A 13 -22.69 -51.95 40.88
N VAL A 14 -22.81 -50.62 40.98
CA VAL A 14 -22.86 -49.73 39.79
C VAL A 14 -21.49 -49.86 39.14
N THR A 15 -21.41 -50.69 38.08
CA THR A 15 -20.28 -50.67 37.15
C THR A 15 -20.21 -49.26 36.56
N ALA A 16 -19.18 -48.52 36.96
CA ALA A 16 -18.87 -47.24 36.37
C ALA A 16 -18.68 -47.45 34.86
N GLU A 17 -19.55 -46.83 34.07
CA GLU A 17 -19.41 -46.72 32.64
C GLU A 17 -18.00 -46.20 32.33
N PRO A 18 -17.19 -46.87 31.48
CA PRO A 18 -15.85 -46.41 31.17
C PRO A 18 -15.97 -44.98 30.60
N PRO A 19 -15.05 -44.07 30.98
CA PRO A 19 -15.09 -42.70 30.48
C PRO A 19 -15.12 -42.75 28.96
N PRO A 20 -15.96 -41.91 28.29
CA PRO A 20 -16.06 -41.92 26.84
C PRO A 20 -14.68 -41.79 26.25
N GLU A 21 -14.27 -42.84 25.55
CA GLU A 21 -13.00 -42.92 24.85
C GLU A 21 -12.82 -41.62 24.07
N ALA A 22 -11.78 -40.86 24.40
CA ALA A 22 -11.50 -39.56 23.76
C ALA A 22 -11.55 -39.78 22.27
N ALA A 23 -12.60 -39.26 21.64
CA ALA A 23 -12.88 -39.43 20.21
C ALA A 23 -11.57 -39.22 19.44
N ALA A 24 -11.03 -40.32 18.90
CA ALA A 24 -9.77 -40.31 18.17
C ALA A 24 -9.83 -39.18 17.14
N ALA A 25 -8.92 -38.22 17.26
CA ALA A 25 -8.88 -37.06 16.38
C ALA A 25 -8.91 -37.56 14.92
N ALA A 26 -9.99 -37.28 14.20
CA ALA A 26 -10.18 -37.76 12.85
C ALA A 26 -8.92 -37.45 12.01
N ALA A 27 -8.33 -38.50 11.41
CA ALA A 27 -7.09 -38.34 10.63
C ALA A 27 -7.25 -37.24 9.58
N ALA A 28 -6.21 -36.44 9.47
CA ALA A 28 -6.21 -35.35 8.49
C ALA A 28 -6.47 -35.87 7.07
N PRO A 29 -7.34 -35.24 6.27
CA PRO A 29 -7.58 -35.65 4.90
C PRO A 29 -6.27 -35.72 4.11
N ARG A 30 -6.04 -36.82 3.39
CA ARG A 30 -4.79 -37.06 2.63
C ARG A 30 -4.42 -35.93 1.66
N TRP A 31 -5.41 -35.21 1.16
CA TRP A 31 -5.22 -34.08 0.24
C TRP A 31 -4.77 -32.77 0.91
N SER A 32 -4.95 -32.64 2.23
CA SER A 32 -4.76 -31.35 2.93
C SER A 32 -3.32 -30.83 2.91
N LEU A 33 -2.33 -31.71 3.14
CA LEU A 33 -0.93 -31.32 3.08
C LEU A 33 -0.45 -31.07 1.64
N PRO A 34 -0.73 -31.94 0.66
CA PRO A 34 -0.43 -31.66 -0.75
C PRO A 34 -1.04 -30.36 -1.27
N ALA A 35 -2.29 -30.05 -0.90
CA ALA A 35 -2.92 -28.77 -1.28
C ALA A 35 -2.19 -27.56 -0.69
N LEU A 36 -1.81 -27.61 0.59
CA LEU A 36 -1.03 -26.53 1.20
C LEU A 36 0.32 -26.37 0.51
N ILE A 37 1.03 -27.46 0.24
CA ILE A 37 2.33 -27.41 -0.46
C ILE A 37 2.17 -26.80 -1.86
N ALA A 38 1.15 -27.20 -2.62
CA ALA A 38 0.88 -26.65 -3.93
C ALA A 38 0.59 -25.14 -3.87
N ILE A 39 -0.18 -24.66 -2.90
CA ILE A 39 -0.45 -23.25 -2.69
C ILE A 39 0.83 -22.50 -2.28
N MET A 40 1.66 -23.09 -1.42
CA MET A 40 2.95 -22.49 -1.02
C MET A 40 3.92 -22.38 -2.19
N ILE A 41 3.98 -23.40 -3.06
CA ILE A 41 4.79 -23.36 -4.30
C ILE A 41 4.26 -22.28 -5.25
N LEU A 42 2.94 -22.23 -5.46
CA LEU A 42 2.31 -21.17 -6.28
C LEU A 42 2.66 -19.79 -5.76
N ALA A 43 2.54 -19.56 -4.46
CA ALA A 43 2.89 -18.29 -3.82
C ALA A 43 4.41 -17.99 -3.97
N ALA A 44 5.27 -18.98 -3.74
CA ALA A 44 6.71 -18.83 -3.92
C ALA A 44 7.06 -18.43 -5.36
N VAL A 45 6.43 -19.07 -6.37
CA VAL A 45 6.61 -18.72 -7.78
C VAL A 45 6.12 -17.29 -8.04
N LEU A 46 4.92 -16.90 -7.60
CA LEU A 46 4.40 -15.55 -7.80
C LEU A 46 5.28 -14.47 -7.18
N TYR A 47 5.88 -14.75 -6.00
CA TYR A 47 6.69 -13.78 -5.26
C TYR A 47 8.15 -13.71 -5.74
N SER A 48 8.67 -14.77 -6.38
CA SER A 48 10.08 -14.86 -6.74
C SER A 48 10.38 -14.94 -8.24
N TRP A 49 9.43 -15.35 -9.09
CA TRP A 49 9.63 -15.45 -10.54
C TRP A 49 10.00 -14.09 -11.13
N ASN A 50 11.11 -14.02 -11.88
CA ASN A 50 11.61 -12.79 -12.48
C ASN A 50 11.80 -11.63 -11.46
N LEU A 51 12.25 -11.94 -10.25
CA LEU A 51 12.42 -10.94 -9.18
C LEU A 51 13.51 -9.93 -9.52
N SER A 52 14.56 -10.33 -10.23
CA SER A 52 15.64 -9.44 -10.66
C SER A 52 15.19 -8.36 -11.65
N GLY A 53 14.07 -8.58 -12.36
CA GLY A 53 13.43 -7.58 -13.21
C GLY A 53 12.46 -6.66 -12.48
N SER A 54 12.26 -6.83 -11.16
CA SER A 54 11.41 -5.95 -10.36
C SER A 54 12.16 -4.69 -9.96
N SER A 55 11.55 -3.52 -10.16
CA SER A 55 12.08 -2.26 -9.61
C SER A 55 11.75 -2.21 -8.12
N LEU A 56 12.76 -2.37 -7.27
CA LEU A 56 12.62 -2.19 -5.83
C LEU A 56 12.52 -0.70 -5.48
N ASN A 57 11.94 -0.40 -4.33
CA ASN A 57 11.91 0.96 -3.81
C ASN A 57 13.34 1.43 -3.48
N SER A 58 13.85 2.39 -4.25
CA SER A 58 15.22 2.91 -4.11
C SER A 58 15.48 3.53 -2.74
N PHE A 59 14.48 4.19 -2.16
CA PHE A 59 14.57 4.80 -0.84
C PHE A 59 14.89 3.78 0.27
N TYR A 60 14.18 2.64 0.27
CA TYR A 60 14.47 1.57 1.22
C TYR A 60 15.73 0.78 0.83
N SER A 61 16.03 0.64 -0.47
CA SER A 61 17.26 -0.01 -0.92
C SER A 61 18.51 0.74 -0.45
N ALA A 62 18.52 2.07 -0.54
CA ALA A 62 19.63 2.90 -0.05
C ALA A 62 19.79 2.76 1.47
N ALA A 63 18.69 2.79 2.24
CA ALA A 63 18.77 2.58 3.69
C ALA A 63 19.28 1.18 4.06
N VAL A 64 18.94 0.14 3.29
CA VAL A 64 19.49 -1.21 3.48
C VAL A 64 20.98 -1.23 3.12
N LEU A 65 21.40 -0.60 2.02
CA LEU A 65 22.81 -0.45 1.66
C LEU A 65 23.59 0.25 2.76
N SER A 66 23.11 1.39 3.24
CA SER A 66 23.69 2.14 4.36
C SER A 66 23.79 1.30 5.63
N GLY A 67 22.74 0.51 5.90
CA GLY A 67 22.73 -0.48 6.98
C GLY A 67 23.78 -1.58 6.81
N THR A 68 24.21 -1.93 5.61
CA THR A 68 25.33 -2.87 5.40
C THR A 68 26.70 -2.26 5.69
N GLN A 69 26.83 -0.96 5.45
CA GLN A 69 28.11 -0.23 5.63
C GLN A 69 28.33 0.24 7.09
N SER A 70 27.24 0.58 7.82
CA SER A 70 27.29 1.13 9.16
C SER A 70 26.28 0.45 10.10
N TRP A 71 26.74 -0.04 11.29
CA TRP A 71 25.84 -0.57 12.32
C TRP A 71 24.97 0.54 12.93
N LYS A 72 25.47 1.76 12.96
CA LYS A 72 24.70 2.92 13.40
C LYS A 72 23.56 3.20 12.41
N ALA A 73 23.83 3.21 11.10
CA ALA A 73 22.84 3.36 10.07
C ALA A 73 21.80 2.22 10.11
N TRP A 74 22.24 0.98 10.35
CA TRP A 74 21.36 -0.17 10.51
C TRP A 74 20.39 -0.01 11.69
N PHE A 75 20.89 0.47 12.85
CA PHE A 75 20.07 0.66 14.06
C PHE A 75 19.05 1.79 13.91
N PHE A 76 19.46 2.92 13.35
CA PHE A 76 18.59 4.08 13.16
C PHE A 76 17.69 3.95 11.94
N GLY A 77 18.00 3.10 10.96
CA GLY A 77 17.35 3.06 9.65
C GLY A 77 17.72 4.28 8.82
N SER A 78 18.99 4.69 8.86
CA SER A 78 19.48 5.87 8.15
C SER A 78 19.45 5.64 6.64
N LEU A 79 19.07 6.67 5.88
CA LEU A 79 19.09 6.66 4.44
C LEU A 79 20.51 6.52 3.91
N ASP A 80 21.45 7.22 4.55
CA ASP A 80 22.87 7.28 4.20
C ASP A 80 23.75 6.69 5.29
N ALA A 81 24.88 6.07 4.93
CA ALA A 81 25.84 5.47 5.86
C ALA A 81 26.56 6.52 6.74
N GLY A 82 26.53 7.80 6.32
CA GLY A 82 27.04 8.95 7.09
C GLY A 82 26.13 9.32 8.26
N ASN A 83 24.90 8.81 8.32
CA ASN A 83 23.90 9.05 9.36
C ASN A 83 23.41 10.50 9.43
N PHE A 84 23.09 11.10 8.31
CA PHE A 84 22.48 12.43 8.27
C PHE A 84 20.98 12.39 8.56
N LEU A 85 20.24 11.53 7.85
CA LEU A 85 18.78 11.43 7.90
C LEU A 85 18.33 9.96 7.95
N THR A 86 17.27 9.63 8.71
CA THR A 86 16.64 8.31 8.64
C THR A 86 15.55 8.26 7.55
N VAL A 87 15.11 7.06 7.19
CA VAL A 87 13.83 6.91 6.47
C VAL A 87 12.66 7.36 7.35
N ASP A 88 11.51 7.58 6.72
CA ASP A 88 10.26 8.01 7.35
C ASP A 88 9.48 6.87 8.06
N LYS A 89 10.12 5.73 8.31
CA LYS A 89 9.53 4.53 8.94
C LYS A 89 10.42 3.98 10.03
N PRO A 90 9.87 3.31 11.05
CA PRO A 90 10.68 2.59 12.02
C PRO A 90 11.46 1.45 11.33
N PRO A 91 12.68 1.13 11.82
CA PRO A 91 13.66 0.41 11.02
C PRO A 91 13.54 -1.12 11.04
N LEU A 92 12.57 -1.75 11.73
CA LEU A 92 12.59 -3.21 11.94
C LEU A 92 12.65 -4.01 10.63
N ALA A 93 11.91 -3.60 9.59
CA ALA A 93 11.97 -4.26 8.28
C ALA A 93 13.33 -4.06 7.60
N LEU A 94 13.89 -2.85 7.69
CA LEU A 94 15.23 -2.52 7.18
C LEU A 94 16.31 -3.29 7.92
N MET A 95 16.16 -3.46 9.25
CA MET A 95 17.06 -4.28 10.06
C MET A 95 17.10 -5.73 9.58
N VAL A 96 15.93 -6.31 9.29
CA VAL A 96 15.82 -7.70 8.78
C VAL A 96 16.48 -7.83 7.40
N MET A 97 16.16 -6.92 6.47
CA MET A 97 16.77 -6.89 5.14
C MET A 97 18.27 -6.60 5.20
N GLY A 98 18.67 -5.61 6.01
CA GLY A 98 20.06 -5.22 6.18
C GLY A 98 20.91 -6.33 6.79
N LEU A 99 20.39 -7.10 7.75
CA LEU A 99 21.10 -8.26 8.31
C LEU A 99 21.30 -9.34 7.25
N SER A 100 20.29 -9.64 6.45
CA SER A 100 20.42 -10.57 5.32
C SER A 100 21.49 -10.10 4.33
N CYS A 101 21.48 -8.82 3.97
CA CYS A 101 22.47 -8.26 3.07
C CYS A 101 23.88 -8.19 3.68
N ARG A 102 24.02 -8.04 5.00
CA ARG A 102 25.33 -8.14 5.67
C ARG A 102 25.92 -9.54 5.61
N LEU A 103 25.07 -10.57 5.72
CA LEU A 103 25.50 -11.96 5.71
C LEU A 103 25.82 -12.49 4.32
N PHE A 104 25.03 -12.08 3.31
CA PHE A 104 25.04 -12.68 1.97
C PHE A 104 25.44 -11.70 0.86
N GLY A 105 25.83 -10.45 1.20
CA GLY A 105 26.12 -9.38 0.25
C GLY A 105 24.86 -8.57 -0.11
N PHE A 106 25.08 -7.32 -0.58
CA PHE A 106 23.98 -6.46 -1.02
C PHE A 106 23.48 -6.86 -2.41
N GLY A 107 22.19 -7.09 -2.54
CA GLY A 107 21.56 -7.45 -3.81
C GLY A 107 20.05 -7.69 -3.67
N THR A 108 19.36 -7.75 -4.80
CA THR A 108 17.89 -7.91 -4.85
C THR A 108 17.45 -9.17 -4.09
N TRP A 109 18.07 -10.31 -4.35
CA TRP A 109 17.69 -11.58 -3.71
C TRP A 109 17.97 -11.59 -2.23
N GLN A 110 19.12 -11.06 -1.80
CA GLN A 110 19.53 -11.03 -0.41
C GLN A 110 18.60 -10.13 0.41
N MET A 111 18.15 -9.03 -0.19
CA MET A 111 17.20 -8.10 0.42
C MET A 111 15.80 -8.71 0.49
N MET A 112 15.34 -9.39 -0.57
CA MET A 112 13.98 -9.89 -0.69
C MET A 112 13.76 -11.27 -0.05
N ALA A 113 14.78 -12.12 0.06
CA ALA A 113 14.64 -13.47 0.61
C ALA A 113 13.94 -13.50 1.98
N PRO A 114 14.31 -12.70 2.99
CA PRO A 114 13.62 -12.72 4.28
C PRO A 114 12.16 -12.25 4.17
N LEU A 115 11.84 -11.35 3.26
CA LEU A 115 10.47 -10.90 3.03
C LEU A 115 9.62 -11.98 2.35
N ILE A 116 10.17 -12.69 1.35
CA ILE A 116 9.49 -13.82 0.71
C ILE A 116 9.20 -14.93 1.74
N VAL A 117 10.18 -15.26 2.59
CA VAL A 117 9.97 -16.22 3.69
C VAL A 117 8.87 -15.71 4.64
N ALA A 118 8.85 -14.43 4.98
CA ALA A 118 7.81 -13.83 5.80
C ALA A 118 6.42 -13.93 5.15
N ALA A 119 6.31 -13.70 3.84
CA ALA A 119 5.07 -13.84 3.08
C ALA A 119 4.54 -15.28 3.08
N LEU A 120 5.42 -16.25 2.86
CA LEU A 120 5.07 -17.68 2.92
C LEU A 120 4.68 -18.10 4.35
N ALA A 121 5.41 -17.64 5.36
CA ALA A 121 5.06 -17.86 6.75
C ALA A 121 3.68 -17.30 7.11
N THR A 122 3.31 -16.15 6.55
CA THR A 122 1.98 -15.54 6.71
C THR A 122 0.87 -16.45 6.20
N ILE A 123 1.03 -17.02 5.00
CA ILE A 123 0.08 -17.98 4.41
C ILE A 123 -0.05 -19.22 5.31
N TRP A 124 1.07 -19.76 5.77
CA TRP A 124 1.11 -20.94 6.63
C TRP A 124 0.44 -20.71 8.00
N ILE A 125 0.71 -19.55 8.64
CA ILE A 125 0.10 -19.17 9.93
C ILE A 125 -1.40 -18.97 9.76
N LEU A 126 -1.84 -18.25 8.72
CA LEU A 126 -3.26 -18.05 8.41
C LEU A 126 -3.96 -19.40 8.18
N HIS A 127 -3.40 -20.25 7.29
CA HIS A 127 -3.92 -21.61 7.05
C HIS A 127 -4.08 -22.37 8.36
N THR A 128 -3.06 -22.38 9.22
CA THR A 128 -3.09 -23.12 10.49
C THR A 128 -4.14 -22.55 11.44
N SER A 129 -4.30 -21.23 11.48
CA SER A 129 -5.31 -20.53 12.30
C SER A 129 -6.73 -20.87 11.84
N VAL A 130 -7.00 -20.76 10.54
CA VAL A 130 -8.31 -21.05 9.93
C VAL A 130 -8.65 -22.55 10.06
N LYS A 131 -7.66 -23.45 9.87
CA LYS A 131 -7.83 -24.90 10.00
C LYS A 131 -8.36 -25.32 11.37
N ARG A 132 -7.89 -24.68 12.43
CA ARG A 132 -8.32 -24.98 13.81
C ARG A 132 -9.77 -24.70 14.07
N VAL A 133 -10.36 -23.74 13.36
CA VAL A 133 -11.72 -23.28 13.57
C VAL A 133 -12.70 -23.97 12.60
N TRP A 134 -12.37 -23.97 11.31
CA TRP A 134 -13.30 -24.36 10.25
C TRP A 134 -12.87 -25.59 9.45
N GLY A 135 -11.68 -26.15 9.77
CA GLY A 135 -11.16 -27.36 9.14
C GLY A 135 -10.33 -27.10 7.88
N HIS A 136 -9.92 -28.21 7.24
CA HIS A 136 -8.91 -28.21 6.18
C HIS A 136 -9.35 -27.49 4.89
N GLY A 137 -10.62 -27.64 4.48
CA GLY A 137 -11.14 -26.99 3.26
C GLY A 137 -11.16 -25.46 3.38
N ALA A 138 -11.62 -24.96 4.53
CA ALA A 138 -11.59 -23.53 4.83
C ALA A 138 -10.18 -22.98 4.82
N ALA A 139 -9.24 -23.72 5.41
CA ALA A 139 -7.83 -23.31 5.50
C ALA A 139 -7.15 -23.26 4.13
N ALA A 140 -7.39 -24.28 3.28
CA ALA A 140 -6.84 -24.29 1.91
C ALA A 140 -7.39 -23.12 1.07
N LEU A 141 -8.71 -22.85 1.18
CA LEU A 141 -9.32 -21.72 0.48
C LEU A 141 -8.77 -20.38 0.99
N ALA A 142 -8.63 -20.20 2.30
CA ALA A 142 -8.04 -18.99 2.87
C ALA A 142 -6.58 -18.79 2.41
N ALA A 143 -5.78 -19.84 2.41
CA ALA A 143 -4.40 -19.79 1.92
C ALA A 143 -4.33 -19.42 0.42
N LEU A 144 -5.21 -20.00 -0.41
CA LEU A 144 -5.29 -19.71 -1.84
C LEU A 144 -5.72 -18.26 -2.10
N VAL A 145 -6.73 -17.77 -1.39
CA VAL A 145 -7.20 -16.37 -1.52
C VAL A 145 -6.10 -15.39 -1.16
N LEU A 146 -5.38 -15.63 -0.04
CA LEU A 146 -4.27 -14.75 0.36
C LEU A 146 -3.14 -14.78 -0.68
N ALA A 147 -2.76 -15.97 -1.18
CA ALA A 147 -1.70 -16.14 -2.17
C ALA A 147 -2.00 -15.43 -3.51
N LEU A 148 -3.29 -15.38 -3.90
CA LEU A 148 -3.75 -14.81 -5.17
C LEU A 148 -4.30 -13.38 -5.05
N THR A 149 -4.27 -12.76 -3.85
CA THR A 149 -4.67 -11.36 -3.71
C THR A 149 -3.71 -10.45 -4.46
N PRO A 150 -4.15 -9.67 -5.47
CA PRO A 150 -3.27 -8.98 -6.39
C PRO A 150 -2.27 -8.05 -5.71
N ILE A 151 -2.75 -7.17 -4.83
CA ILE A 151 -1.87 -6.22 -4.12
C ILE A 151 -0.88 -6.93 -3.18
N THR A 152 -1.25 -8.11 -2.63
CA THR A 152 -0.35 -8.91 -1.80
C THR A 152 0.79 -9.48 -2.63
N VAL A 153 0.54 -9.88 -3.89
CA VAL A 153 1.60 -10.32 -4.80
C VAL A 153 2.52 -9.14 -5.15
N ALA A 154 1.94 -7.99 -5.48
CA ALA A 154 2.73 -6.81 -5.83
C ALA A 154 3.68 -6.39 -4.69
N ILE A 155 3.17 -6.31 -3.44
CA ILE A 155 3.97 -5.84 -2.31
C ILE A 155 4.99 -6.88 -1.82
N ASN A 156 4.71 -8.18 -1.95
CA ASN A 156 5.65 -9.24 -1.58
C ASN A 156 6.83 -9.36 -2.56
N ARG A 157 6.82 -8.60 -3.64
CA ARG A 157 7.90 -8.47 -4.63
C ARG A 157 8.63 -7.13 -4.52
N ASP A 158 8.33 -6.36 -3.50
CA ASP A 158 8.92 -5.05 -3.21
C ASP A 158 9.53 -5.04 -1.80
N ASN A 159 10.59 -4.27 -1.60
CA ASN A 159 11.30 -4.16 -0.31
C ASN A 159 10.62 -3.23 0.69
N ASN A 160 9.32 -3.10 0.59
CA ASN A 160 8.49 -2.35 1.52
C ASN A 160 8.32 -3.09 2.86
N PRO A 161 8.12 -2.38 3.98
CA PRO A 161 7.94 -2.99 5.30
C PRO A 161 6.63 -3.77 5.47
N ASP A 162 5.67 -3.63 4.55
CA ASP A 162 4.31 -4.19 4.66
C ASP A 162 4.27 -5.71 4.75
N THR A 163 5.17 -6.42 4.07
CA THR A 163 5.22 -7.89 4.14
C THR A 163 5.53 -8.38 5.55
N LEU A 164 6.51 -7.77 6.23
CA LEU A 164 6.85 -8.10 7.61
C LEU A 164 5.75 -7.64 8.58
N LEU A 165 5.16 -6.48 8.34
CA LEU A 165 3.99 -5.98 9.08
C LEU A 165 2.87 -7.01 9.12
N VAL A 166 2.45 -7.51 7.95
CA VAL A 166 1.33 -8.46 7.83
C VAL A 166 1.66 -9.80 8.49
N LEU A 167 2.91 -10.30 8.37
CA LEU A 167 3.35 -11.49 9.10
C LEU A 167 3.15 -11.34 10.60
N LEU A 168 3.64 -10.25 11.17
CA LEU A 168 3.59 -9.99 12.62
C LEU A 168 2.14 -9.83 13.10
N MET A 169 1.32 -9.10 12.35
CA MET A 169 -0.10 -8.92 12.69
C MET A 169 -0.87 -10.26 12.62
N VAL A 170 -0.67 -11.08 11.57
CA VAL A 170 -1.32 -12.40 11.44
C VAL A 170 -0.82 -13.36 12.51
N GLY A 171 0.46 -13.33 12.83
CA GLY A 171 1.05 -14.06 13.96
C GLY A 171 0.39 -13.68 15.30
N GLY A 172 0.24 -12.37 15.53
CA GLY A 172 -0.46 -11.84 16.70
C GLY A 172 -1.90 -12.31 16.79
N ALA A 173 -2.67 -12.23 15.70
CA ALA A 173 -4.05 -12.69 15.63
C ALA A 173 -4.18 -14.21 15.90
N ALA A 174 -3.30 -15.02 15.33
CA ALA A 174 -3.27 -16.46 15.55
C ALA A 174 -2.96 -16.83 17.03
N LEU A 175 -2.05 -16.08 17.66
CA LEU A 175 -1.73 -16.21 19.09
C LEU A 175 -2.90 -15.75 19.98
N ALA A 176 -3.60 -14.68 19.59
CA ALA A 176 -4.80 -14.22 20.29
C ALA A 176 -5.90 -15.30 20.31
N LEU A 177 -6.18 -15.95 19.17
CA LEU A 177 -7.13 -17.06 19.13
C LEU A 177 -6.70 -18.25 20.01
N ARG A 178 -5.40 -18.54 20.10
CA ARG A 178 -4.88 -19.55 21.03
C ARG A 178 -5.07 -19.14 22.49
N ALA A 179 -4.89 -17.86 22.81
CA ALA A 179 -5.12 -17.33 24.15
C ALA A 179 -6.60 -17.42 24.54
N VAL A 180 -7.51 -17.12 23.62
CA VAL A 180 -8.97 -17.22 23.82
C VAL A 180 -9.39 -18.66 24.14
N THR A 181 -8.91 -19.63 23.34
CA THR A 181 -9.29 -21.04 23.52
C THR A 181 -8.70 -21.68 24.76
N GLY A 182 -7.43 -21.40 25.04
CA GLY A 182 -6.69 -22.02 26.15
C GLY A 182 -6.77 -21.28 27.48
N GLY A 183 -7.26 -20.05 27.50
CA GLY A 183 -7.23 -19.18 28.69
C GLY A 183 -5.81 -18.90 29.21
N ARG A 184 -4.78 -19.11 28.37
CA ARG A 184 -3.37 -19.01 28.75
C ARG A 184 -2.86 -17.60 28.52
N LEU A 185 -2.08 -17.08 29.48
CA LEU A 185 -1.49 -15.71 29.40
C LEU A 185 -0.38 -15.64 28.33
N LEU A 186 0.51 -16.64 28.24
CA LEU A 186 1.68 -16.59 27.37
C LEU A 186 1.34 -16.35 25.87
N PRO A 187 0.35 -17.02 25.24
CA PRO A 187 -0.05 -16.69 23.90
C PRO A 187 -0.60 -15.27 23.75
N LEU A 188 -1.25 -14.70 24.78
CA LEU A 188 -1.73 -13.32 24.76
C LEU A 188 -0.56 -12.32 24.80
N LEU A 189 0.45 -12.58 25.65
CA LEU A 189 1.68 -11.78 25.67
C LEU A 189 2.42 -11.86 24.33
N GLY A 190 2.53 -13.06 23.75
CA GLY A 190 3.10 -13.26 22.42
C GLY A 190 2.34 -12.50 21.32
N SER A 191 1.00 -12.46 21.42
CA SER A 191 0.17 -11.63 20.52
C SER A 191 0.53 -10.14 20.66
N ALA A 192 0.61 -9.65 21.89
CA ALA A 192 0.97 -8.26 22.19
C ALA A 192 2.36 -7.90 21.65
N VAL A 193 3.36 -8.77 21.84
CA VAL A 193 4.71 -8.59 21.30
C VAL A 193 4.70 -8.56 19.78
N CYS A 194 3.95 -9.45 19.12
CA CYS A 194 3.82 -9.42 17.64
C CYS A 194 3.25 -8.08 17.14
N PHE A 195 2.19 -7.56 17.78
CA PHE A 195 1.63 -6.25 17.42
C PHE A 195 2.59 -5.10 17.75
N GLY A 196 3.36 -5.18 18.84
CA GLY A 196 4.39 -4.20 19.16
C GLY A 196 5.54 -4.19 18.15
N LEU A 197 5.98 -5.36 17.67
CA LEU A 197 6.96 -5.46 16.59
C LEU A 197 6.36 -5.00 15.25
N ALA A 198 5.06 -5.24 14.99
CA ALA A 198 4.35 -4.68 13.84
C ALA A 198 4.36 -3.14 13.87
N PHE A 199 4.22 -2.54 15.06
CA PHE A 199 4.39 -1.09 15.24
C PHE A 199 5.80 -0.64 14.83
N ASN A 200 6.86 -1.40 15.14
CA ASN A 200 8.23 -1.10 14.72
C ASN A 200 8.51 -1.36 13.22
N THR A 201 7.51 -1.80 12.45
CA THR A 201 7.58 -1.82 10.98
C THR A 201 6.85 -0.65 10.35
N LYS A 202 5.66 -0.28 10.88
CA LYS A 202 4.83 0.74 10.25
C LYS A 202 3.90 1.50 11.22
N MET A 203 4.32 1.66 12.46
CA MET A 203 3.64 2.43 13.52
C MET A 203 2.15 2.12 13.64
N LEU A 204 1.26 3.13 13.64
CA LEU A 204 -0.17 2.94 13.89
C LEU A 204 -0.88 1.98 12.95
N GLN A 205 -0.38 1.76 11.73
CA GLN A 205 -0.96 0.75 10.83
C GLN A 205 -0.91 -0.65 11.45
N GLY A 206 0.13 -0.96 12.23
CA GLY A 206 0.24 -2.21 12.99
C GLY A 206 -0.85 -2.40 14.04
N TYR A 207 -1.53 -1.34 14.45
CA TYR A 207 -2.52 -1.37 15.52
C TYR A 207 -3.98 -1.44 15.06
N ILE A 208 -4.25 -1.31 13.76
CA ILE A 208 -5.63 -1.26 13.24
C ILE A 208 -6.47 -2.47 13.69
N ALA A 209 -5.87 -3.66 13.78
CA ALA A 209 -6.58 -4.87 14.22
C ALA A 209 -6.67 -5.04 15.74
N LEU A 210 -5.92 -4.29 16.55
CA LEU A 210 -5.87 -4.46 18.01
C LEU A 210 -7.22 -4.37 18.70
N PRO A 211 -8.14 -3.43 18.35
CA PRO A 211 -9.46 -3.38 18.97
C PRO A 211 -10.23 -4.70 18.83
N ALA A 212 -10.13 -5.36 17.65
CA ALA A 212 -10.76 -6.67 17.45
C ALA A 212 -10.10 -7.77 18.30
N VAL A 213 -8.78 -7.73 18.46
CA VAL A 213 -8.03 -8.68 19.31
C VAL A 213 -8.42 -8.52 20.77
N PHE A 214 -8.46 -7.30 21.29
CA PHE A 214 -8.88 -7.04 22.67
C PHE A 214 -10.34 -7.41 22.90
N ALA A 215 -11.23 -7.04 21.98
CA ALA A 215 -12.64 -7.36 22.06
C ALA A 215 -12.88 -8.86 22.09
N VAL A 216 -12.23 -9.64 21.22
CA VAL A 216 -12.42 -11.10 21.17
C VAL A 216 -11.89 -11.77 22.44
N TYR A 217 -10.74 -11.32 22.98
CA TYR A 217 -10.21 -11.87 24.23
C TYR A 217 -11.11 -11.57 25.40
N LEU A 218 -11.56 -10.31 25.55
CA LEU A 218 -12.44 -9.89 26.63
C LEU A 218 -13.79 -10.60 26.55
N TYR A 219 -14.35 -10.76 25.35
CA TYR A 219 -15.66 -11.36 25.15
C TYR A 219 -15.64 -12.89 25.25
N ALA A 220 -14.75 -13.58 24.51
CA ALA A 220 -14.86 -15.01 24.25
C ALA A 220 -14.11 -15.91 25.25
N THR A 221 -13.18 -15.38 26.05
CA THR A 221 -12.39 -16.18 27.00
C THR A 221 -13.24 -16.70 28.16
N ARG A 222 -12.99 -17.96 28.59
CA ARG A 222 -13.71 -18.61 29.71
C ARG A 222 -13.32 -18.10 31.09
N LEU A 223 -12.26 -17.33 31.22
CA LEU A 223 -11.77 -16.78 32.48
C LEU A 223 -12.77 -15.79 33.12
N PRO A 224 -12.75 -15.60 34.45
CA PRO A 224 -13.52 -14.54 35.11
C PRO A 224 -13.06 -13.16 34.63
N LEU A 225 -13.98 -12.19 34.65
CA LEU A 225 -13.76 -10.84 34.07
C LEU A 225 -12.49 -10.16 34.63
N VAL A 226 -12.31 -10.19 35.96
CA VAL A 226 -11.13 -9.59 36.63
C VAL A 226 -9.82 -10.17 36.05
N LYS A 227 -9.76 -11.49 35.88
CA LYS A 227 -8.57 -12.15 35.32
C LYS A 227 -8.36 -11.80 33.84
N ARG A 228 -9.42 -11.59 33.05
CA ARG A 228 -9.30 -11.12 31.66
C ARG A 228 -8.73 -9.70 31.61
N ILE A 229 -9.25 -8.81 32.45
CA ILE A 229 -8.76 -7.42 32.52
C ILE A 229 -7.29 -7.41 32.96
N PHE A 230 -6.96 -8.16 34.02
CA PHE A 230 -5.58 -8.26 34.48
C PHE A 230 -4.62 -8.80 33.38
N ASN A 231 -5.02 -9.85 32.67
CA ASN A 231 -4.23 -10.39 31.56
C ASN A 231 -4.09 -9.38 30.41
N LEU A 232 -5.13 -8.59 30.11
CA LEU A 232 -5.06 -7.53 29.10
C LEU A 232 -4.16 -6.38 29.56
N LEU A 233 -4.13 -6.03 30.83
CA LEU A 233 -3.19 -5.04 31.36
C LEU A 233 -1.75 -5.50 31.18
N LEU A 234 -1.44 -6.76 31.54
CA LEU A 234 -0.12 -7.34 31.30
C LEU A 234 0.24 -7.37 29.80
N ALA A 235 -0.72 -7.72 28.94
CA ALA A 235 -0.54 -7.70 27.49
C ALA A 235 -0.30 -6.26 26.98
N SER A 236 -0.97 -5.26 27.55
CA SER A 236 -0.75 -3.84 27.21
C SER A 236 0.66 -3.37 27.60
N VAL A 237 1.18 -3.84 28.75
CA VAL A 237 2.58 -3.57 29.12
C VAL A 237 3.55 -4.22 28.12
N ALA A 238 3.33 -5.50 27.77
CA ALA A 238 4.16 -6.19 26.78
C ALA A 238 4.07 -5.50 25.40
N LEU A 239 2.88 -5.04 25.00
CA LEU A 239 2.67 -4.26 23.79
C LEU A 239 3.47 -2.95 23.84
N ALA A 240 3.35 -2.18 24.91
CA ALA A 240 4.03 -0.90 25.06
C ALA A 240 5.56 -1.06 25.01
N VAL A 241 6.11 -2.02 25.76
CA VAL A 241 7.55 -2.31 25.76
C VAL A 241 8.04 -2.70 24.36
N SER A 242 7.34 -3.63 23.70
CA SER A 242 7.72 -4.09 22.37
C SER A 242 7.47 -3.06 21.26
N SER A 243 6.62 -2.05 21.48
CA SER A 243 6.36 -0.97 20.52
C SER A 243 7.34 0.17 20.63
N PHE A 244 7.62 0.61 21.85
CA PHE A 244 8.34 1.88 22.08
C PHE A 244 9.84 1.72 22.38
N TRP A 245 10.37 0.49 22.39
CA TRP A 245 11.77 0.26 22.70
C TRP A 245 12.74 1.03 21.79
N TRP A 246 12.44 1.07 20.46
CA TRP A 246 13.28 1.79 19.51
C TRP A 246 13.17 3.30 19.70
N ALA A 247 11.96 3.85 19.81
CA ALA A 247 11.77 5.28 20.04
C ALA A 247 12.41 5.74 21.35
N ALA A 248 12.29 4.93 22.40
CA ALA A 248 12.96 5.19 23.68
C ALA A 248 14.48 5.17 23.54
N ALA A 249 15.06 4.15 22.89
CA ALA A 249 16.50 4.05 22.67
C ALA A 249 17.03 5.23 21.83
N VAL A 250 16.32 5.64 20.77
CA VAL A 250 16.66 6.81 19.95
C VAL A 250 16.63 8.09 20.77
N SER A 251 15.65 8.24 21.68
CA SER A 251 15.51 9.43 22.52
C SER A 251 16.61 9.57 23.57
N LEU A 252 17.29 8.47 23.94
CA LEU A 252 18.43 8.50 24.86
C LEU A 252 19.73 8.98 24.19
N VAL A 253 19.78 9.01 22.86
CA VAL A 253 20.93 9.50 22.10
C VAL A 253 20.79 11.00 21.85
N PRO A 254 21.79 11.83 22.22
CA PRO A 254 21.76 13.28 21.95
C PRO A 254 21.51 13.59 20.46
N ALA A 255 20.78 14.67 20.19
CA ALA A 255 20.45 15.08 18.81
C ALA A 255 21.69 15.35 17.94
N SER A 256 22.81 15.77 18.55
CA SER A 256 24.10 15.97 17.86
C SER A 256 24.78 14.66 17.43
N GLU A 257 24.41 13.53 18.03
CA GLU A 257 25.04 12.24 17.80
C GLU A 257 24.17 11.24 17.03
N ARG A 258 22.91 11.58 16.77
CA ARG A 258 21.97 10.76 16.02
C ARG A 258 21.57 11.41 14.69
N PRO A 259 21.14 10.63 13.69
CA PRO A 259 20.56 11.19 12.48
C PRO A 259 19.28 11.96 12.80
N TYR A 260 18.92 12.91 11.94
CA TYR A 260 17.59 13.51 11.95
C TYR A 260 16.55 12.41 11.64
N ILE A 261 15.48 12.34 12.42
CA ILE A 261 14.43 11.33 12.18
C ILE A 261 13.52 11.81 11.05
N GLY A 262 13.64 11.16 9.89
CA GLY A 262 12.91 11.51 8.68
C GLY A 262 11.39 11.41 8.85
N GLY A 263 10.66 12.34 8.24
CA GLY A 263 9.22 12.49 8.37
C GLY A 263 8.75 13.14 9.67
N SER A 264 9.67 13.57 10.55
CA SER A 264 9.35 14.39 11.72
C SER A 264 9.60 15.86 11.43
N THR A 265 8.93 16.75 12.15
CA THR A 265 9.12 18.19 12.05
C THR A 265 10.22 18.70 13.02
N ASP A 266 10.53 17.94 14.07
CA ASP A 266 11.46 18.29 15.14
C ASP A 266 12.68 17.35 15.25
N GLY A 267 12.82 16.38 14.37
CA GLY A 267 13.88 15.37 14.38
C GLY A 267 13.74 14.32 15.48
N THR A 268 12.54 14.13 16.07
CA THR A 268 12.30 13.13 17.11
C THR A 268 11.47 11.94 16.63
N ALA A 269 11.74 10.76 17.21
CA ALA A 269 10.94 9.57 16.95
C ALA A 269 9.49 9.70 17.45
N TRP A 270 9.27 10.50 18.51
CA TRP A 270 7.93 10.73 19.07
C TRP A 270 7.06 11.57 18.13
N ASN A 271 7.62 12.62 17.51
CA ASN A 271 6.90 13.41 16.52
C ASN A 271 6.59 12.55 15.28
N LEU A 272 7.51 11.71 14.82
CA LEU A 272 7.23 10.77 13.73
C LEU A 272 6.05 9.83 14.06
N ILE A 273 5.96 9.33 15.32
CA ILE A 273 4.90 8.43 15.79
C ILE A 273 3.53 9.13 15.85
N THR A 274 3.48 10.34 16.39
CA THR A 274 2.22 11.06 16.60
C THR A 274 1.77 11.85 15.37
N GLY A 275 2.72 12.40 14.61
CA GLY A 275 2.51 13.20 13.41
C GLY A 275 2.38 12.36 12.14
N TYR A 276 3.45 12.33 11.35
CA TYR A 276 3.45 11.76 10.00
C TYR A 276 2.95 10.31 9.89
N ASN A 277 3.40 9.39 10.75
CA ASN A 277 2.95 7.98 10.75
C ASN A 277 1.83 7.72 11.77
N GLY A 278 1.33 8.75 12.42
CA GLY A 278 0.27 8.71 13.41
C GLY A 278 -1.05 9.24 12.90
N LEU A 279 -1.57 10.23 13.62
CA LEU A 279 -2.84 10.88 13.30
C LEU A 279 -2.81 11.59 11.95
N GLY A 280 -1.66 12.08 11.50
CA GLY A 280 -1.51 12.69 10.18
C GLY A 280 -1.90 11.78 9.01
N ARG A 281 -1.77 10.44 9.16
CA ARG A 281 -2.25 9.49 8.13
C ARG A 281 -3.77 9.38 8.08
N VAL A 282 -4.44 9.58 9.20
CA VAL A 282 -5.90 9.44 9.31
C VAL A 282 -6.61 10.77 9.05
N LEU A 283 -6.10 11.85 9.65
CA LEU A 283 -6.72 13.17 9.66
C LEU A 283 -6.13 14.15 8.61
N GLY A 284 -5.03 13.78 7.96
CA GLY A 284 -4.28 14.71 7.12
C GLY A 284 -3.37 15.64 7.95
N GLY A 285 -2.61 16.52 7.30
CA GLY A 285 -1.67 17.46 7.92
C GLY A 285 -0.24 16.91 8.05
N GLU A 286 0.69 17.72 8.55
CA GLU A 286 2.11 17.42 8.81
C GLU A 286 2.82 16.52 7.78
N GLY A 287 3.04 17.00 6.55
CA GLY A 287 3.68 16.24 5.48
C GLY A 287 2.81 15.16 4.85
N ASN A 288 1.59 14.92 5.36
CA ASN A 288 0.57 14.02 4.82
C ASN A 288 -0.47 14.74 3.95
N GLY A 289 -0.31 16.05 3.71
CA GLY A 289 -1.15 16.77 2.79
C GLY A 289 -0.93 16.24 1.38
N GLY A 290 -1.91 15.59 0.79
CA GLY A 290 -1.95 15.37 -0.64
C GLY A 290 -1.77 16.73 -1.31
N GLY A 291 -0.77 16.85 -2.18
CA GLY A 291 -0.34 18.12 -2.78
C GLY A 291 -1.48 19.07 -3.14
N GLY A 292 -1.40 20.22 -2.60
CA GLY A 292 -2.02 21.50 -2.89
C GLY A 292 -3.33 21.54 -3.67
N GLY A 293 -4.41 21.93 -2.99
CA GLY A 293 -5.56 22.51 -3.68
C GLY A 293 -6.72 21.56 -3.94
N GLY A 294 -7.67 21.48 -3.01
CA GLY A 294 -9.05 21.14 -3.31
C GLY A 294 -9.34 19.72 -3.75
N GLY A 295 -9.53 18.80 -2.82
CA GLY A 295 -10.00 17.45 -3.09
C GLY A 295 -8.94 16.39 -2.78
N GLY A 296 -8.69 16.11 -1.52
CA GLY A 296 -7.71 15.14 -1.02
C GLY A 296 -7.87 13.72 -1.56
N GLY A 297 -7.33 13.47 -2.73
CA GLY A 297 -7.24 12.15 -3.28
C GLY A 297 -5.80 11.72 -3.46
N GLY A 298 -5.08 11.40 -2.38
CA GLY A 298 -3.75 10.81 -2.49
C GLY A 298 -3.71 9.67 -3.51
N PHE A 299 -2.62 8.95 -3.64
CA PHE A 299 -2.40 7.87 -4.63
C PHE A 299 -3.52 6.81 -4.73
N SER A 300 -4.53 6.84 -3.89
CA SER A 300 -5.64 5.89 -3.79
C SER A 300 -7.03 6.48 -4.03
N GLY A 301 -7.12 7.74 -4.47
CA GLY A 301 -8.40 8.44 -4.66
C GLY A 301 -8.97 9.05 -3.38
N SER A 302 -10.09 9.77 -3.50
CA SER A 302 -10.71 10.52 -2.41
C SER A 302 -11.17 9.61 -1.26
N ALA A 303 -11.11 10.11 -0.02
CA ALA A 303 -11.65 9.46 1.16
C ALA A 303 -13.16 9.23 1.01
N GLY A 304 -13.63 8.10 1.50
CA GLY A 304 -15.04 7.71 1.46
C GLY A 304 -15.22 6.21 1.37
N LEU A 305 -16.41 5.71 1.75
CA LEU A 305 -16.72 4.28 1.77
C LEU A 305 -16.54 3.59 0.40
N GLY A 306 -16.67 4.31 -0.70
CA GLY A 306 -16.46 3.81 -2.05
C GLY A 306 -15.00 3.64 -2.46
N ARG A 307 -14.04 4.17 -1.70
CA ARG A 307 -12.61 4.16 -2.06
C ARG A 307 -12.08 2.76 -2.38
N MET A 308 -12.46 1.74 -1.61
CA MET A 308 -12.00 0.36 -1.86
C MET A 308 -12.55 -0.23 -3.16
N PHE A 309 -13.56 0.38 -3.75
CA PHE A 309 -14.23 -0.06 -4.98
C PHE A 309 -13.95 0.86 -6.18
N ASN A 310 -13.12 1.90 -6.02
CA ASN A 310 -12.79 2.82 -7.09
C ASN A 310 -11.89 2.16 -8.17
N ASP A 311 -11.53 2.91 -9.20
CA ASP A 311 -10.75 2.39 -10.33
C ASP A 311 -9.29 2.08 -9.95
N ILE A 312 -8.75 2.72 -8.90
CA ILE A 312 -7.37 2.51 -8.44
C ILE A 312 -7.28 1.26 -7.54
N LEU A 313 -8.13 1.17 -6.51
CA LEU A 313 -8.04 0.12 -5.49
C LEU A 313 -8.90 -1.11 -5.79
N GLY A 314 -9.95 -0.96 -6.60
CA GLY A 314 -10.89 -2.05 -6.87
C GLY A 314 -10.22 -3.31 -7.37
N GLY A 315 -9.38 -3.20 -8.40
CA GLY A 315 -8.59 -4.30 -8.96
C GLY A 315 -7.48 -4.82 -8.04
N GLN A 316 -7.10 -4.07 -7.00
CA GLN A 316 -6.02 -4.44 -6.09
C GLN A 316 -6.51 -5.37 -4.96
N ILE A 317 -7.71 -5.10 -4.37
CA ILE A 317 -8.15 -5.73 -3.12
C ILE A 317 -9.62 -6.13 -3.07
N SER A 318 -10.50 -5.52 -3.86
CA SER A 318 -11.95 -5.62 -3.61
C SER A 318 -12.66 -6.85 -4.21
N TRP A 319 -11.97 -7.69 -4.97
CA TRP A 319 -12.53 -8.83 -5.70
C TRP A 319 -13.50 -9.70 -4.89
N LEU A 320 -13.14 -10.02 -3.66
CA LEU A 320 -13.86 -10.92 -2.77
C LEU A 320 -14.53 -10.20 -1.59
N LEU A 321 -14.45 -8.85 -1.52
CA LEU A 321 -15.13 -8.07 -0.47
C LEU A 321 -16.64 -8.29 -0.43
N PRO A 322 -17.38 -8.37 -1.58
CA PRO A 322 -18.79 -8.66 -1.53
C PRO A 322 -19.12 -10.02 -0.90
N PHE A 323 -18.37 -11.07 -1.28
CA PHE A 323 -18.50 -12.40 -0.65
C PHE A 323 -18.19 -12.34 0.85
N CYS A 324 -17.10 -11.68 1.20
CA CYS A 324 -16.62 -11.51 2.56
C CYS A 324 -17.66 -10.85 3.47
N ALA A 325 -18.31 -9.78 3.00
CA ALA A 325 -19.36 -9.08 3.74
C ALA A 325 -20.58 -9.99 3.99
N ILE A 326 -21.06 -10.67 2.95
CA ILE A 326 -22.19 -11.62 3.07
C ILE A 326 -21.82 -12.76 4.00
N ALA A 327 -20.61 -13.32 3.87
CA ALA A 327 -20.14 -14.44 4.69
C ALA A 327 -19.98 -14.06 6.17
N LEU A 328 -19.52 -12.84 6.46
CA LEU A 328 -19.42 -12.32 7.83
C LEU A 328 -20.78 -12.16 8.47
N VAL A 329 -21.72 -11.47 7.80
CA VAL A 329 -23.05 -11.22 8.34
C VAL A 329 -23.82 -12.53 8.53
N ALA A 330 -23.86 -13.36 7.48
CA ALA A 330 -24.52 -14.65 7.54
C ALA A 330 -23.88 -15.59 8.58
N GLY A 331 -22.53 -15.61 8.66
CA GLY A 331 -21.79 -16.40 9.64
C GLY A 331 -22.15 -16.03 11.08
N LEU A 332 -22.23 -14.72 11.38
CA LEU A 332 -22.63 -14.23 12.71
C LEU A 332 -24.08 -14.60 13.03
N ILE A 333 -25.01 -14.50 12.07
CA ILE A 333 -26.41 -14.92 12.23
C ILE A 333 -26.48 -16.44 12.44
N LEU A 334 -25.75 -17.25 11.67
CA LEU A 334 -25.70 -18.70 11.81
C LEU A 334 -25.13 -19.15 13.15
N CYS A 335 -24.25 -18.36 13.77
CA CYS A 335 -23.83 -18.62 15.15
C CYS A 335 -24.97 -18.50 16.17
N GLY A 336 -26.01 -17.70 15.87
CA GLY A 336 -27.23 -17.63 16.64
C GLY A 336 -27.01 -17.44 18.17
N ARG A 337 -27.52 -18.40 18.96
CA ARG A 337 -27.43 -18.40 20.44
C ARG A 337 -26.32 -19.27 21.01
N VAL A 338 -25.31 -19.69 20.20
CA VAL A 338 -24.17 -20.44 20.75
C VAL A 338 -23.48 -19.64 21.88
N PRO A 339 -22.85 -20.31 22.85
CA PRO A 339 -22.17 -19.62 23.94
C PRO A 339 -21.16 -18.60 23.44
N ARG A 340 -20.93 -17.52 24.20
CA ARG A 340 -19.94 -16.50 23.86
C ARG A 340 -18.53 -17.04 23.69
N THR A 341 -18.24 -18.20 24.29
CA THR A 341 -16.95 -18.90 24.23
C THR A 341 -16.80 -19.80 23.01
N ASP A 342 -17.79 -19.81 22.10
CA ASP A 342 -17.70 -20.56 20.86
C ASP A 342 -16.55 -20.03 19.99
N LEU A 343 -15.71 -20.94 19.51
CA LEU A 343 -14.51 -20.60 18.76
C LEU A 343 -14.83 -20.04 17.37
N THR A 344 -15.90 -20.52 16.74
CA THR A 344 -16.33 -20.04 15.41
C THR A 344 -16.77 -18.60 15.49
N ARG A 345 -17.59 -18.27 16.50
CA ARG A 345 -17.99 -16.88 16.77
C ARG A 345 -16.79 -15.99 17.09
N ALA A 346 -15.88 -16.46 17.96
CA ALA A 346 -14.68 -15.73 18.32
C ALA A 346 -13.80 -15.43 17.08
N ALA A 347 -13.63 -16.38 16.19
CA ALA A 347 -12.88 -16.21 14.97
C ALA A 347 -13.58 -15.26 13.96
N LEU A 348 -14.92 -15.32 13.86
CA LEU A 348 -15.68 -14.37 13.04
C LEU A 348 -15.56 -12.93 13.59
N VAL A 349 -15.59 -12.76 14.92
CA VAL A 349 -15.41 -11.44 15.55
C VAL A 349 -13.99 -10.93 15.30
N LEU A 350 -12.97 -11.79 15.40
CA LEU A 350 -11.57 -11.39 15.17
C LEU A 350 -11.35 -11.01 13.70
N TRP A 351 -11.59 -11.94 12.76
CA TRP A 351 -11.31 -11.71 11.34
C TRP A 351 -12.30 -10.74 10.68
N GLY A 352 -13.55 -10.73 11.16
CA GLY A 352 -14.55 -9.74 10.77
C GLY A 352 -14.20 -8.34 11.28
N GLY A 353 -13.84 -8.23 12.56
CA GLY A 353 -13.36 -6.98 13.15
C GLY A 353 -12.09 -6.48 12.47
N TRP A 354 -11.13 -7.37 12.19
CA TRP A 354 -9.96 -7.07 11.37
C TRP A 354 -10.34 -6.44 10.03
N THR A 355 -11.24 -7.11 9.28
CA THR A 355 -11.66 -6.66 7.96
C THR A 355 -12.38 -5.32 8.01
N VAL A 356 -13.32 -5.16 8.94
CA VAL A 356 -14.11 -3.92 9.10
C VAL A 356 -13.23 -2.75 9.50
N LEU A 357 -12.33 -2.95 10.49
CA LEU A 357 -11.44 -1.89 10.97
C LEU A 357 -10.47 -1.41 9.87
N HIS A 358 -9.82 -2.34 9.15
CA HIS A 358 -8.97 -1.96 8.03
C HIS A 358 -9.75 -1.32 6.88
N PHE A 359 -10.93 -1.86 6.55
CA PHE A 359 -11.79 -1.29 5.51
C PHE A 359 -12.17 0.16 5.85
N LEU A 360 -12.65 0.40 7.06
CA LEU A 360 -13.04 1.75 7.50
C LEU A 360 -11.84 2.70 7.56
N THR A 361 -10.73 2.27 8.17
CA THR A 361 -9.52 3.10 8.26
C THR A 361 -9.01 3.49 6.88
N PHE A 362 -8.86 2.53 5.96
CA PHE A 362 -8.34 2.83 4.63
C PHE A 362 -9.35 3.56 3.73
N SER A 363 -10.63 3.38 3.95
CA SER A 363 -11.66 4.13 3.23
C SER A 363 -11.73 5.59 3.65
N MET A 364 -11.61 5.87 4.96
CA MET A 364 -11.87 7.19 5.53
C MET A 364 -10.60 8.02 5.78
N ALA A 365 -9.39 7.43 5.66
CA ALA A 365 -8.14 8.16 5.86
C ALA A 365 -7.98 9.32 4.86
N GLU A 366 -7.74 10.53 5.36
CA GLU A 366 -7.58 11.76 4.56
C GLU A 366 -6.12 12.06 4.23
N GLY A 367 -5.18 11.51 5.00
CA GLY A 367 -3.75 11.64 4.74
C GLY A 367 -3.26 10.78 3.57
N THR A 368 -1.96 10.77 3.33
CA THR A 368 -1.34 10.02 2.25
C THR A 368 -1.68 8.53 2.34
N MET A 369 -2.45 8.04 1.37
CA MET A 369 -2.87 6.64 1.26
C MET A 369 -2.29 6.02 0.00
N HIS A 370 -1.43 5.00 0.17
CA HIS A 370 -0.88 4.23 -0.95
C HIS A 370 -1.70 2.97 -1.22
N PRO A 371 -1.85 2.54 -2.49
CA PRO A 371 -2.62 1.34 -2.85
C PRO A 371 -2.18 0.08 -2.10
N TYR A 372 -0.88 -0.11 -1.90
CA TYR A 372 -0.33 -1.29 -1.28
C TYR A 372 -0.64 -1.42 0.24
N TYR A 373 -1.07 -0.35 0.92
CA TYR A 373 -1.55 -0.46 2.32
C TYR A 373 -2.68 -1.46 2.47
N THR A 374 -3.49 -1.62 1.42
CA THR A 374 -4.64 -2.54 1.41
C THR A 374 -4.24 -4.01 1.52
N THR A 375 -2.96 -4.37 1.37
CA THR A 375 -2.48 -5.74 1.64
C THR A 375 -2.80 -6.18 3.08
N ALA A 376 -2.83 -5.25 4.06
CA ALA A 376 -3.20 -5.56 5.44
C ALA A 376 -4.68 -5.99 5.60
N LEU A 377 -5.53 -5.69 4.63
CA LEU A 377 -6.93 -6.15 4.59
C LEU A 377 -7.04 -7.63 4.14
N ALA A 378 -6.09 -8.10 3.32
CA ALA A 378 -6.13 -9.41 2.67
C ALA A 378 -6.26 -10.60 3.64
N PRO A 379 -5.58 -10.70 4.81
CA PRO A 379 -5.73 -11.83 5.72
C PRO A 379 -7.15 -11.99 6.27
N GLY A 380 -7.84 -10.89 6.58
CA GLY A 380 -9.23 -10.90 7.03
C GLY A 380 -10.18 -11.39 5.95
N ILE A 381 -10.04 -10.87 4.71
CA ILE A 381 -10.81 -11.32 3.54
C ILE A 381 -10.59 -12.83 3.33
N ALA A 382 -9.34 -13.28 3.34
CA ALA A 382 -8.99 -14.68 3.12
C ALA A 382 -9.59 -15.61 4.19
N ALA A 383 -9.49 -15.23 5.47
CA ALA A 383 -10.06 -15.99 6.57
C ALA A 383 -11.59 -16.09 6.49
N LEU A 384 -12.27 -14.98 6.14
CA LEU A 384 -13.73 -14.95 6.01
C LEU A 384 -14.21 -15.68 4.75
N CYS A 385 -13.50 -15.61 3.63
CA CYS A 385 -13.80 -16.41 2.44
C CYS A 385 -13.67 -17.90 2.72
N GLY A 386 -12.60 -18.32 3.42
CA GLY A 386 -12.42 -19.73 3.80
C GLY A 386 -13.42 -20.20 4.85
N GLY A 387 -13.42 -19.56 6.03
CA GLY A 387 -14.26 -19.94 7.16
C GLY A 387 -15.76 -19.71 6.91
N GLY A 388 -16.11 -18.49 6.50
CA GLY A 388 -17.48 -18.13 6.15
C GLY A 388 -18.02 -18.92 4.98
N GLY A 389 -17.20 -19.15 3.95
CA GLY A 389 -17.57 -19.99 2.79
C GLY A 389 -17.96 -21.40 3.18
N VAL A 390 -17.20 -22.05 4.09
CA VAL A 390 -17.56 -23.38 4.61
C VAL A 390 -18.83 -23.33 5.47
N MET A 391 -19.05 -22.27 6.24
CA MET A 391 -20.29 -22.08 7.01
C MET A 391 -21.49 -21.93 6.09
N LEU A 392 -21.39 -21.10 5.03
CA LEU A 392 -22.44 -20.92 4.03
C LEU A 392 -22.73 -22.22 3.27
N LEU A 393 -21.70 -23.00 2.92
CA LEU A 393 -21.88 -24.30 2.26
C LEU A 393 -22.61 -25.31 3.16
N ARG A 394 -22.29 -25.35 4.46
CA ARG A 394 -23.00 -26.20 5.42
C ARG A 394 -24.46 -25.77 5.57
N ALA A 395 -24.73 -24.48 5.69
CA ALA A 395 -26.07 -23.92 5.77
C ALA A 395 -26.87 -24.16 4.47
N PHE A 396 -26.24 -23.96 3.31
CA PHE A 396 -26.80 -24.27 2.00
C PHE A 396 -27.27 -25.71 1.90
N ARG A 397 -26.50 -26.68 2.42
CA ARG A 397 -26.87 -28.11 2.36
C ARG A 397 -27.87 -28.52 3.43
N GLY A 398 -27.80 -27.95 4.62
CA GLY A 398 -28.54 -28.38 5.80
C GLY A 398 -29.92 -27.75 5.98
N ASP A 399 -30.07 -26.45 5.58
CA ASP A 399 -31.31 -25.69 5.83
C ASP A 399 -31.83 -25.02 4.54
N GLY A 400 -33.09 -25.31 4.21
CA GLY A 400 -33.75 -24.73 3.05
C GLY A 400 -33.83 -23.20 3.09
N ARG A 401 -33.96 -22.61 4.27
CA ARG A 401 -34.01 -21.15 4.49
C ARG A 401 -32.72 -20.43 4.09
N TRP A 402 -31.59 -21.11 4.18
CA TRP A 402 -30.26 -20.60 3.86
C TRP A 402 -29.76 -20.99 2.47
N ALA A 403 -30.55 -21.75 1.74
CA ALA A 403 -30.18 -22.30 0.44
C ALA A 403 -29.84 -21.24 -0.64
N TRP A 404 -30.34 -20.03 -0.49
CA TRP A 404 -30.16 -18.95 -1.45
C TRP A 404 -28.89 -18.09 -1.15
N VAL A 405 -28.38 -18.09 0.09
CA VAL A 405 -27.32 -17.16 0.51
C VAL A 405 -26.01 -17.44 -0.19
N LEU A 406 -25.57 -18.71 -0.29
CA LEU A 406 -24.35 -19.07 -0.99
C LEU A 406 -24.43 -18.75 -2.50
N PRO A 407 -25.47 -19.13 -3.24
CA PRO A 407 -25.64 -18.73 -4.64
C PRO A 407 -25.62 -17.21 -4.85
N VAL A 408 -26.30 -16.43 -4.00
CA VAL A 408 -26.31 -14.96 -4.08
C VAL A 408 -24.92 -14.41 -3.81
N ALA A 409 -24.20 -14.88 -2.78
CA ALA A 409 -22.86 -14.42 -2.49
C ALA A 409 -21.89 -14.67 -3.66
N LEU A 410 -21.98 -15.85 -4.29
CA LEU A 410 -21.20 -16.19 -5.47
C LEU A 410 -21.59 -15.33 -6.70
N GLY A 411 -22.89 -15.13 -6.92
CA GLY A 411 -23.40 -14.31 -8.01
C GLY A 411 -22.96 -12.84 -7.93
N VAL A 412 -23.11 -12.23 -6.75
CA VAL A 412 -22.66 -10.84 -6.52
C VAL A 412 -21.15 -10.71 -6.71
N THR A 413 -20.38 -11.71 -6.25
CA THR A 413 -18.93 -11.74 -6.45
C THR A 413 -18.54 -11.83 -7.92
N ALA A 414 -19.25 -12.66 -8.71
CA ALA A 414 -19.01 -12.77 -10.14
C ALA A 414 -19.36 -11.47 -10.89
N VAL A 415 -20.50 -10.85 -10.55
CA VAL A 415 -20.89 -9.55 -11.11
C VAL A 415 -19.82 -8.50 -10.83
N TRP A 416 -19.32 -8.45 -9.60
CA TRP A 416 -18.26 -7.51 -9.24
C TRP A 416 -16.95 -7.80 -9.99
N ALA A 417 -16.56 -9.07 -10.12
CA ALA A 417 -15.38 -9.45 -10.91
C ALA A 417 -15.51 -9.04 -12.39
N ILE A 418 -16.71 -9.18 -12.97
CA ILE A 418 -17.02 -8.73 -14.34
C ILE A 418 -16.88 -7.21 -14.44
N VAL A 419 -17.41 -6.45 -13.47
CA VAL A 419 -17.26 -4.98 -13.43
C VAL A 419 -15.78 -4.57 -13.41
N LEU A 420 -14.97 -5.19 -12.55
CA LEU A 420 -13.54 -4.89 -12.46
C LEU A 420 -12.79 -5.21 -13.76
N LEU A 421 -13.05 -6.36 -14.38
CA LEU A 421 -12.41 -6.74 -15.63
C LEU A 421 -12.84 -5.85 -16.81
N ARG A 422 -14.07 -5.37 -16.83
CA ARG A 422 -14.56 -4.45 -17.87
C ARG A 422 -13.99 -3.04 -17.73
N ARG A 423 -13.52 -2.62 -16.54
CA ARG A 423 -12.76 -1.38 -16.36
C ARG A 423 -11.39 -1.43 -17.07
N ALA A 424 -10.81 -2.61 -17.17
CA ALA A 424 -9.54 -2.87 -17.84
C ALA A 424 -9.76 -3.09 -19.35
N SER A 425 -10.09 -2.03 -20.09
CA SER A 425 -10.38 -2.11 -21.51
C SER A 425 -9.19 -2.69 -22.29
N GLY A 426 -9.46 -3.64 -23.18
CA GLY A 426 -8.41 -4.29 -23.99
C GLY A 426 -7.59 -5.37 -23.29
N TRP A 427 -7.66 -5.50 -21.96
CA TRP A 427 -6.87 -6.48 -21.22
C TRP A 427 -7.67 -7.73 -20.89
N ASN A 428 -7.25 -8.91 -21.38
CA ASN A 428 -7.89 -10.21 -21.14
C ASN A 428 -9.43 -10.19 -21.29
N THR A 429 -9.92 -9.59 -22.37
CA THR A 429 -11.36 -9.38 -22.62
C THR A 429 -12.19 -10.66 -22.66
N TRP A 430 -11.56 -11.81 -22.90
CA TRP A 430 -12.17 -13.13 -22.86
C TRP A 430 -12.52 -13.61 -21.44
N LEU A 431 -11.86 -13.05 -20.40
CA LEU A 431 -11.92 -13.59 -19.04
C LEU A 431 -13.26 -13.28 -18.36
N TRP A 432 -13.81 -12.08 -18.53
CA TRP A 432 -15.07 -11.69 -17.86
C TRP A 432 -16.28 -12.53 -18.33
N PRO A 433 -16.48 -12.85 -19.65
CA PRO A 433 -17.59 -13.72 -20.05
C PRO A 433 -17.37 -15.16 -19.57
N VAL A 434 -16.14 -15.66 -19.57
CA VAL A 434 -15.83 -16.99 -19.05
C VAL A 434 -16.15 -17.09 -17.56
N ILE A 435 -15.77 -16.10 -16.75
CA ILE A 435 -16.14 -16.05 -15.32
C ILE A 435 -17.67 -16.08 -15.17
N GLY A 436 -18.40 -15.28 -15.96
CA GLY A 436 -19.86 -15.22 -15.91
C GLY A 436 -20.50 -16.58 -16.22
N VAL A 437 -20.08 -17.22 -17.30
CA VAL A 437 -20.64 -18.53 -17.73
C VAL A 437 -20.28 -19.63 -16.73
N VAL A 438 -19.02 -19.72 -16.31
CA VAL A 438 -18.56 -20.75 -15.36
C VAL A 438 -19.25 -20.59 -14.01
N MET A 439 -19.38 -19.36 -13.52
CA MET A 439 -20.07 -19.10 -12.26
C MET A 439 -21.56 -19.41 -12.33
N ALA A 440 -22.22 -19.02 -13.41
CA ALA A 440 -23.65 -19.37 -13.62
C ALA A 440 -23.84 -20.89 -13.66
N ALA A 441 -23.02 -21.61 -14.43
CA ALA A 441 -23.04 -23.08 -14.48
C ALA A 441 -22.75 -23.71 -13.10
N ALA A 442 -21.80 -23.16 -12.36
CA ALA A 442 -21.48 -23.61 -11.01
C ALA A 442 -22.66 -23.41 -10.04
N ILE A 443 -23.31 -22.23 -10.07
CA ILE A 443 -24.51 -21.95 -9.24
C ILE A 443 -25.63 -22.91 -9.58
N VAL A 444 -25.95 -23.12 -10.88
CA VAL A 444 -26.97 -24.09 -11.33
C VAL A 444 -26.60 -25.49 -10.83
N GLY A 445 -25.36 -25.92 -11.01
CA GLY A 445 -24.90 -27.23 -10.52
C GLY A 445 -24.99 -27.37 -8.98
N LEU A 446 -24.66 -26.32 -8.21
CA LEU A 446 -24.86 -26.31 -6.76
C LEU A 446 -26.33 -26.50 -6.39
N LEU A 447 -27.25 -25.81 -7.07
CA LEU A 447 -28.69 -25.91 -6.82
C LEU A 447 -29.22 -27.29 -7.19
N LEU A 448 -28.89 -27.84 -8.37
CA LEU A 448 -29.32 -29.14 -8.84
C LEU A 448 -28.83 -30.31 -8.00
N PHE A 449 -27.57 -30.21 -7.52
CA PHE A 449 -26.92 -31.28 -6.76
C PHE A 449 -26.91 -31.05 -5.26
N ARG A 450 -27.70 -30.10 -4.75
CA ARG A 450 -27.75 -29.70 -3.34
C ARG A 450 -28.03 -30.89 -2.41
N SER A 451 -28.86 -31.83 -2.77
CA SER A 451 -29.26 -33.02 -1.99
C SER A 451 -28.09 -33.97 -1.70
N GLY A 452 -26.95 -33.81 -2.40
CA GLY A 452 -25.75 -34.63 -2.20
C GLY A 452 -25.80 -36.04 -2.79
N ASN A 453 -26.90 -36.45 -3.45
CA ASN A 453 -27.02 -37.77 -4.11
C ASN A 453 -25.96 -37.98 -5.21
N ARG A 454 -25.39 -36.88 -5.73
CA ARG A 454 -24.27 -36.87 -6.69
C ARG A 454 -23.12 -36.01 -6.13
N ALA A 455 -22.48 -36.47 -5.05
CA ALA A 455 -21.44 -35.75 -4.32
C ALA A 455 -20.27 -35.27 -5.21
N ARG A 456 -19.92 -36.04 -6.26
CA ARG A 456 -18.86 -35.64 -7.21
C ARG A 456 -19.26 -34.42 -8.03
N LEU A 457 -20.54 -34.33 -8.49
CA LEU A 457 -21.03 -33.19 -9.26
C LEU A 457 -21.19 -31.94 -8.39
N LEU A 458 -21.60 -32.08 -7.13
CA LEU A 458 -21.63 -31.00 -6.16
C LEU A 458 -20.20 -30.45 -5.91
N ALA A 459 -19.22 -31.36 -5.73
CA ALA A 459 -17.83 -30.97 -5.53
C ALA A 459 -17.23 -30.28 -6.77
N ALA A 460 -17.57 -30.76 -7.98
CA ALA A 460 -17.15 -30.14 -9.24
C ALA A 460 -17.76 -28.74 -9.39
N SER A 461 -19.06 -28.57 -9.06
CA SER A 461 -19.73 -27.25 -9.08
C SER A 461 -19.09 -26.28 -8.08
N LEU A 462 -18.75 -26.75 -6.87
CA LEU A 462 -18.06 -25.93 -5.88
C LEU A 462 -16.65 -25.56 -6.36
N ALA A 463 -15.89 -26.49 -6.93
CA ALA A 463 -14.57 -26.21 -7.50
C ALA A 463 -14.66 -25.19 -8.64
N ALA A 464 -15.63 -25.32 -9.54
CA ALA A 464 -15.88 -24.37 -10.62
C ALA A 464 -16.22 -22.97 -10.07
N ALA A 465 -17.04 -22.87 -9.01
CA ALA A 465 -17.36 -21.62 -8.36
C ALA A 465 -16.10 -20.96 -7.73
N VAL A 466 -15.25 -21.74 -7.06
CA VAL A 466 -13.98 -21.24 -6.50
C VAL A 466 -13.07 -20.76 -7.62
N VAL A 467 -12.89 -21.54 -8.68
CA VAL A 467 -12.06 -21.15 -9.83
C VAL A 467 -12.56 -19.85 -10.45
N ALA A 468 -13.86 -19.72 -10.71
CA ALA A 468 -14.44 -18.50 -11.26
C ALA A 468 -14.26 -17.30 -10.33
N ALA A 469 -14.39 -17.49 -9.00
CA ALA A 469 -14.22 -16.41 -8.03
C ALA A 469 -12.77 -15.91 -7.92
N VAL A 470 -11.76 -16.80 -8.10
CA VAL A 470 -10.35 -16.43 -8.00
C VAL A 470 -9.69 -16.16 -9.35
N ALA A 471 -10.34 -16.40 -10.48
CA ALA A 471 -9.75 -16.25 -11.82
C ALA A 471 -9.34 -14.79 -12.12
N GLY A 472 -10.17 -13.82 -11.78
CA GLY A 472 -9.86 -12.40 -11.92
C GLY A 472 -8.65 -11.98 -11.08
N PRO A 473 -8.70 -12.14 -9.74
CA PRO A 473 -7.53 -11.83 -8.91
C PRO A 473 -6.29 -12.63 -9.29
N ALA A 474 -6.39 -13.89 -9.71
CA ALA A 474 -5.26 -14.69 -10.18
C ALA A 474 -4.62 -14.10 -11.44
N ALA A 475 -5.43 -13.62 -12.40
CA ALA A 475 -4.93 -12.98 -13.61
C ALA A 475 -4.17 -11.67 -13.27
N TYR A 476 -4.72 -10.86 -12.36
CA TYR A 476 -4.04 -9.66 -11.86
C TYR A 476 -2.76 -10.01 -11.10
N ALA A 477 -2.78 -11.01 -10.24
CA ALA A 477 -1.61 -11.51 -9.52
C ALA A 477 -0.51 -11.99 -10.46
N TRP A 478 -0.87 -12.73 -11.52
CA TRP A 478 0.05 -13.25 -12.53
C TRP A 478 0.68 -12.15 -13.39
N SER A 479 -0.03 -11.05 -13.61
CA SER A 479 0.50 -9.93 -14.39
C SER A 479 1.72 -9.28 -13.74
N VAL A 480 1.89 -9.39 -12.42
CA VAL A 480 3.00 -8.76 -11.70
C VAL A 480 4.35 -9.38 -12.09
N PRO A 481 4.58 -10.72 -11.96
CA PRO A 481 5.85 -11.32 -12.34
C PRO A 481 6.11 -11.33 -13.85
N THR A 482 5.07 -11.23 -14.68
CA THR A 482 5.20 -11.26 -16.15
C THR A 482 5.27 -9.88 -16.79
N GLY A 483 4.95 -8.82 -16.05
CA GLY A 483 4.90 -7.46 -16.60
C GLY A 483 3.76 -7.21 -17.59
N SER A 484 2.82 -8.16 -17.72
CA SER A 484 1.78 -8.14 -18.77
C SER A 484 0.61 -7.20 -18.52
N GLY A 485 0.58 -6.52 -17.38
CA GLY A 485 -0.56 -5.68 -16.98
C GLY A 485 -0.34 -4.17 -17.09
N GLY A 486 0.87 -3.70 -17.38
CA GLY A 486 1.17 -2.27 -17.34
C GLY A 486 1.13 -1.67 -15.92
N GLY A 487 0.87 -2.48 -14.90
CA GLY A 487 1.03 -2.11 -13.50
C GLY A 487 2.50 -1.87 -13.18
N ARG A 488 2.81 -0.92 -12.31
CA ARG A 488 4.19 -0.68 -11.90
C ARG A 488 4.74 -1.87 -11.12
N MET A 489 5.73 -2.54 -11.67
CA MET A 489 6.44 -3.65 -11.06
C MET A 489 7.41 -3.12 -9.99
N GLY A 490 6.89 -2.79 -8.79
CA GLY A 490 7.71 -2.32 -7.69
C GLY A 490 7.90 -0.79 -7.64
N GLY A 491 8.86 -0.33 -6.85
CA GLY A 491 9.15 1.08 -6.62
C GLY A 491 8.26 1.71 -5.54
N THR A 492 7.92 3.00 -5.70
CA THR A 492 7.20 3.74 -4.65
C THR A 492 5.74 3.28 -4.44
N ASN A 493 5.08 2.77 -5.48
CA ASN A 493 3.67 2.36 -5.46
C ASN A 493 3.44 1.08 -6.28
N PRO A 494 3.89 -0.10 -5.80
CA PRO A 494 3.66 -1.34 -6.50
C PRO A 494 2.16 -1.66 -6.60
N THR A 495 1.70 -2.05 -7.79
CA THR A 495 0.31 -2.45 -8.09
C THR A 495 0.28 -3.63 -9.03
N ALA A 496 -0.85 -4.35 -9.08
CA ALA A 496 -1.07 -5.48 -9.93
C ALA A 496 -2.11 -5.18 -11.02
N GLY A 497 -2.01 -5.88 -12.14
CA GLY A 497 -2.96 -5.73 -13.24
C GLY A 497 -2.79 -4.44 -14.03
N PRO A 498 -3.69 -4.17 -14.98
CA PRO A 498 -3.66 -2.93 -15.75
C PRO A 498 -4.04 -1.72 -14.89
N SER A 499 -3.47 -0.56 -15.22
CA SER A 499 -3.89 0.71 -14.62
C SER A 499 -5.28 1.08 -15.13
N THR A 500 -6.26 1.18 -14.23
CA THR A 500 -7.66 1.48 -14.57
C THR A 500 -8.12 2.85 -14.08
N GLY A 501 -7.24 3.65 -13.49
CA GLY A 501 -7.57 4.98 -12.99
C GLY A 501 -6.41 5.95 -13.06
N SER A 502 -6.70 7.24 -13.14
CA SER A 502 -5.73 8.34 -13.05
C SER A 502 -5.22 8.51 -11.62
N GLY A 503 -4.52 7.52 -11.10
CA GLY A 503 -3.71 7.69 -9.90
C GLY A 503 -2.52 8.59 -10.23
N PHE A 504 -2.25 9.59 -9.40
CA PHE A 504 -1.14 10.51 -9.51
C PHE A 504 0.18 9.73 -9.69
N GLY A 505 0.71 9.74 -10.90
CA GLY A 505 1.90 8.97 -11.31
C GLY A 505 1.99 8.70 -12.80
N GLY A 506 0.99 9.09 -13.59
CA GLY A 506 1.10 9.23 -15.03
C GLY A 506 1.40 10.69 -15.35
N GLY A 507 2.69 11.05 -15.49
CA GLY A 507 3.07 12.27 -16.18
C GLY A 507 2.59 12.19 -17.64
N PRO A 508 2.50 13.34 -18.36
CA PRO A 508 1.96 13.40 -19.73
C PRO A 508 2.75 12.63 -20.80
N ASP A 509 3.82 11.90 -20.44
CA ASP A 509 4.70 11.21 -21.38
C ASP A 509 4.53 9.69 -21.43
N GLY A 510 3.45 9.16 -20.86
CA GLY A 510 3.05 7.80 -21.12
C GLY A 510 2.31 7.73 -22.44
N ASN A 511 2.97 7.28 -23.50
CA ASN A 511 2.36 6.88 -24.77
C ASN A 511 1.36 5.72 -24.51
N GLY A 512 0.22 6.09 -23.95
CA GLY A 512 -0.97 5.25 -23.79
C GLY A 512 -1.94 5.65 -24.89
N GLY A 513 -2.11 4.79 -25.88
CA GLY A 513 -3.05 4.95 -26.97
C GLY A 513 -4.39 5.45 -26.45
N GLY A 514 -4.79 6.62 -26.94
CA GLY A 514 -6.11 7.17 -26.73
C GLY A 514 -7.20 6.18 -27.18
N PRO A 515 -8.42 6.33 -26.71
CA PRO A 515 -9.51 5.46 -27.12
C PRO A 515 -9.69 5.59 -28.64
N GLY A 516 -9.45 4.48 -29.34
CA GLY A 516 -9.78 4.37 -30.75
C GLY A 516 -11.25 4.67 -30.95
N ASN A 517 -11.55 5.71 -31.70
CA ASN A 517 -12.86 5.95 -32.24
C ASN A 517 -13.29 4.70 -33.00
N GLY A 518 -14.33 4.07 -32.49
CA GLY A 518 -15.06 3.04 -33.22
C GLY A 518 -15.57 3.60 -34.52
N GLU A 519 -15.00 3.18 -35.62
CA GLU A 519 -15.51 3.37 -36.97
C GLU A 519 -16.86 2.66 -37.10
N LEU A 520 -17.89 3.46 -37.37
CA LEU A 520 -19.14 2.97 -37.97
C LEU A 520 -18.95 2.92 -39.49
N PRO A 521 -19.33 1.85 -40.16
CA PRO A 521 -19.18 1.78 -41.61
C PRO A 521 -20.31 2.45 -42.36
N GLY A 522 -19.95 3.26 -43.34
CA GLY A 522 -20.83 3.51 -44.51
C GLY A 522 -21.21 4.95 -44.81
N GLY A 523 -20.70 5.49 -45.90
CA GLY A 523 -21.44 6.51 -46.68
C GLY A 523 -20.62 7.70 -47.19
N ALA A 524 -20.03 7.48 -48.35
CA ALA A 524 -19.90 8.42 -49.49
C ALA A 524 -19.48 9.88 -49.31
N GLN A 525 -18.46 10.21 -50.09
CA GLN A 525 -17.95 11.50 -50.57
C GLN A 525 -18.97 12.55 -50.92
N GLN A 526 -18.69 13.81 -50.63
CA GLN A 526 -18.51 14.96 -51.61
C GLN A 526 -18.39 16.27 -50.81
N GLY A 527 -17.36 17.01 -50.87
CA GLY A 527 -17.05 18.18 -51.66
C GLY A 527 -17.78 19.48 -51.29
N GLY A 528 -16.99 20.54 -50.92
CA GLY A 528 -17.39 21.91 -51.27
C GLY A 528 -17.59 22.89 -50.11
N GLN A 529 -16.62 23.75 -49.93
CA GLN A 529 -16.66 25.24 -49.82
C GLN A 529 -17.60 25.98 -48.84
N ASN A 530 -16.93 26.79 -48.03
CA ASN A 530 -17.25 28.22 -47.68
C ASN A 530 -18.69 28.62 -47.28
N GLY A 531 -18.79 29.32 -46.17
CA GLY A 531 -19.87 30.30 -45.96
C GLY A 531 -20.08 30.74 -44.50
N ARG A 532 -19.71 31.96 -44.22
CA ARG A 532 -20.11 32.79 -43.06
C ARG A 532 -21.64 32.86 -42.93
N ALA A 533 -22.18 32.91 -41.75
CA ALA A 533 -23.01 34.00 -41.22
C ALA A 533 -23.82 33.57 -40.00
N SER A 534 -23.62 34.28 -38.97
CA SER A 534 -24.50 34.98 -38.01
C SER A 534 -25.99 34.59 -37.94
N SER A 535 -26.43 34.57 -36.70
CA SER A 535 -27.61 35.19 -36.12
C SER A 535 -28.85 34.37 -35.78
N ARG A 536 -29.24 34.62 -34.57
CA ARG A 536 -30.60 34.86 -34.03
C ARG A 536 -31.45 33.73 -33.48
N PHE A 537 -31.73 33.95 -32.18
CA PHE A 537 -32.94 33.50 -31.46
C PHE A 537 -34.26 33.94 -32.09
N PRO A 538 -35.40 33.31 -31.83
CA PRO A 538 -36.36 33.68 -30.78
C PRO A 538 -36.98 32.41 -30.12
N GLY A 539 -37.51 32.32 -28.92
CA GLY A 539 -38.34 33.21 -28.13
C GLY A 539 -39.77 32.63 -28.01
N GLY A 540 -40.29 32.51 -26.80
CA GLY A 540 -41.66 32.23 -26.46
C GLY A 540 -41.83 30.92 -25.63
N GLY A 541 -42.42 30.83 -24.47
CA GLY A 541 -43.30 31.70 -23.71
C GLY A 541 -44.34 30.84 -23.04
N GLU A 542 -44.71 31.20 -21.79
CA GLU A 542 -45.93 30.92 -21.04
C GLU A 542 -46.06 29.58 -20.33
N MET A 543 -46.56 29.38 -19.14
CA MET A 543 -47.28 30.19 -18.11
C MET A 543 -47.24 29.48 -16.75
N MET A 544 -47.25 30.27 -15.71
CA MET A 544 -47.63 29.87 -14.32
C MET A 544 -49.16 29.82 -14.16
N PRO A 545 -49.76 29.28 -13.09
CA PRO A 545 -49.86 29.89 -11.76
C PRO A 545 -49.79 28.87 -10.62
N GLY A 546 -49.53 29.19 -9.36
CA GLY A 546 -49.89 30.20 -8.41
C GLY A 546 -50.14 29.57 -7.07
N GLY A 547 -49.73 30.22 -6.00
CA GLY A 547 -50.44 30.35 -4.77
C GLY A 547 -50.02 29.58 -3.51
N GLY A 548 -49.72 30.32 -2.45
CA GLY A 548 -50.10 29.97 -1.09
C GLY A 548 -49.09 30.25 0.04
N ASN A 549 -49.34 31.37 0.73
CA ASN A 549 -48.77 31.95 1.96
C ASN A 549 -48.62 31.03 3.17
N GLY A 550 -47.73 31.45 4.10
CA GLY A 550 -47.80 31.08 5.54
C GLY A 550 -46.48 31.37 6.26
N GLU A 551 -46.40 32.49 6.81
CA GLU A 551 -46.02 33.19 8.04
C GLU A 551 -45.05 32.52 9.00
N MET A 552 -44.07 33.35 9.43
CA MET A 552 -43.28 33.24 10.68
C MET A 552 -44.11 33.61 11.90
N PRO A 553 -43.72 33.24 13.15
CA PRO A 553 -42.96 34.13 14.06
C PRO A 553 -41.92 33.38 14.90
N GLY A 554 -40.87 33.94 15.50
CA GLY A 554 -40.60 35.08 16.26
C GLY A 554 -39.55 34.70 17.31
N ALA A 555 -38.51 35.48 17.50
CA ALA A 555 -37.53 35.38 18.60
C ALA A 555 -38.08 35.86 19.95
N PRO A 556 -37.37 35.60 21.08
CA PRO A 556 -36.66 36.69 21.76
C PRO A 556 -35.29 36.32 22.40
N SER A 557 -34.36 37.15 22.27
CA SER A 557 -33.53 38.06 23.10
C SER A 557 -33.22 37.71 24.57
N GLY A 558 -31.96 37.97 24.97
CA GLY A 558 -31.45 38.20 26.34
C GLY A 558 -29.93 37.90 26.37
N GLN A 559 -29.05 38.85 26.21
CA GLN A 559 -28.30 39.75 27.11
C GLN A 559 -27.51 39.03 28.21
N ASN A 560 -26.25 39.15 28.37
CA ASN A 560 -25.21 40.10 28.82
C ASN A 560 -23.99 39.27 29.21
N ASP A 561 -22.76 39.65 29.39
CA ASP A 561 -21.95 40.87 29.34
C ASP A 561 -20.45 40.51 29.34
N GLN A 562 -19.66 41.41 28.76
CA GLN A 562 -18.33 41.93 29.14
C GLN A 562 -17.15 40.94 29.32
N SER A 563 -16.02 41.13 28.86
CA SER A 563 -15.04 42.20 28.56
C SER A 563 -13.78 41.52 28.06
N GLY A 564 -12.90 41.97 27.21
CA GLY A 564 -12.38 43.22 26.83
C GLY A 564 -11.04 43.03 26.15
N GLN A 565 -10.80 43.89 25.19
CA GLN A 565 -9.51 44.46 24.70
C GLN A 565 -8.50 43.47 24.03
N SER A 566 -7.95 43.73 22.94
CA SER A 566 -7.64 44.78 21.94
C SER A 566 -6.55 44.21 21.09
N GLY A 567 -6.40 44.37 19.81
CA GLY A 567 -6.49 45.40 18.89
C GLY A 567 -5.90 45.00 17.54
N GLN A 568 -6.48 45.58 16.58
CA GLN A 568 -5.94 46.11 15.30
C GLN A 568 -5.61 45.16 14.17
N ALA A 569 -6.55 45.16 13.23
CA ALA A 569 -6.28 45.00 11.80
C ALA A 569 -5.86 46.39 11.24
N PRO A 570 -5.32 46.51 10.02
CA PRO A 570 -6.13 46.70 8.83
C PRO A 570 -5.56 45.86 7.65
N GLY A 571 -6.28 45.43 6.70
CA GLY A 571 -7.24 46.03 5.77
C GLY A 571 -6.71 45.99 4.36
N GLY A 572 -7.54 45.54 3.44
CA GLY A 572 -7.44 46.00 2.08
C GLY A 572 -7.45 44.90 0.99
N ASN A 573 -8.62 44.60 0.43
CA ASN A 573 -9.02 44.61 -0.99
C ASN A 573 -8.02 43.99 -1.99
N GLY A 574 -8.41 43.20 -2.92
CA GLY A 574 -9.59 43.04 -3.74
C GLY A 574 -9.29 42.21 -4.96
N GLN A 575 -10.25 41.46 -5.34
CA GLN A 575 -10.84 41.33 -6.68
C GLN A 575 -10.08 40.65 -7.84
N LEU A 576 -10.68 39.55 -8.29
CA LEU A 576 -11.08 39.15 -9.66
C LEU A 576 -9.96 38.87 -10.67
N GLY A 577 -9.86 37.72 -11.23
CA GLY A 577 -10.72 37.11 -12.24
C GLY A 577 -9.90 36.87 -13.48
N GLY A 578 -10.08 35.76 -14.14
CA GLY A 578 -9.62 35.59 -15.51
C GLY A 578 -9.20 34.18 -15.90
N THR A 579 -10.09 33.46 -16.52
CA THR A 579 -9.93 32.19 -17.20
C THR A 579 -9.28 32.35 -18.59
N PRO A 580 -8.74 31.29 -19.21
CA PRO A 580 -7.80 31.29 -20.32
C PRO A 580 -8.44 31.27 -21.71
N PRO A 581 -7.66 31.24 -22.78
CA PRO A 581 -8.01 30.30 -23.85
C PRO A 581 -6.84 29.55 -24.46
N GLY A 582 -7.17 28.38 -25.01
CA GLY A 582 -6.34 27.44 -25.66
C GLY A 582 -5.78 27.86 -27.04
N GLY A 583 -4.90 27.01 -27.55
CA GLY A 583 -4.34 27.12 -28.89
C GLY A 583 -3.66 25.83 -29.30
N THR A 584 -4.19 25.28 -30.33
CA THR A 584 -3.82 24.09 -31.11
C THR A 584 -2.54 24.33 -31.94
N GLY A 585 -1.80 23.24 -32.22
CA GLY A 585 -0.75 23.25 -33.26
C GLY A 585 -0.19 21.86 -33.53
N THR A 586 -0.54 21.33 -34.64
CA THR A 586 -0.23 20.09 -35.33
C THR A 586 1.16 20.03 -35.94
N ASN A 587 1.71 18.81 -36.10
CA ASN A 587 2.42 18.13 -37.22
C ASN A 587 3.58 17.30 -36.69
N GLY A 588 3.80 16.07 -37.01
CA GLY A 588 3.66 15.28 -38.22
C GLY A 588 5.06 14.81 -38.64
N GLY A 589 5.35 13.53 -38.74
CA GLY A 589 6.60 13.04 -39.32
C GLY A 589 6.91 11.58 -39.03
N THR A 590 6.68 10.75 -39.99
CA THR A 590 6.95 9.32 -40.18
C THR A 590 8.43 9.02 -40.41
N ALA A 591 8.90 7.81 -40.04
CA ALA A 591 9.63 6.80 -40.85
C ALA A 591 10.29 5.73 -39.97
N GLU A 592 9.95 4.46 -40.19
CA GLU A 592 10.72 3.30 -40.71
C GLU A 592 12.11 3.11 -40.09
N GLY A 593 12.41 1.98 -39.43
CA GLY A 593 12.53 0.63 -39.91
C GLY A 593 13.98 0.18 -39.76
N GLY A 594 14.27 -1.01 -39.20
CA GLY A 594 15.63 -1.59 -39.27
C GLY A 594 15.95 -2.60 -38.17
N THR A 595 15.65 -3.87 -38.43
CA THR A 595 16.15 -5.06 -37.77
C THR A 595 17.67 -5.23 -37.95
N GLN A 596 18.39 -5.65 -36.89
CA GLN A 596 19.46 -6.67 -37.04
C GLN A 596 19.84 -7.35 -35.73
N GLN A 597 19.97 -8.66 -35.83
CA GLN A 597 20.48 -9.63 -34.86
C GLN A 597 22.00 -9.50 -34.64
N GLY A 598 22.48 -9.97 -33.47
CA GLY A 598 23.92 -10.29 -33.28
C GLY A 598 24.26 -10.64 -31.83
N GLU A 599 24.38 -11.90 -31.57
CA GLU A 599 25.26 -12.71 -30.69
C GLU A 599 25.86 -12.15 -29.39
N LEU A 600 25.67 -13.00 -28.35
CA LEU A 600 26.40 -13.02 -27.06
C LEU A 600 27.88 -13.42 -27.22
N PRO A 601 28.81 -13.03 -26.29
CA PRO A 601 29.05 -13.89 -25.12
C PRO A 601 29.48 -13.19 -23.81
N GLY A 602 29.11 -13.80 -22.72
CA GLY A 602 29.68 -14.02 -21.42
C GLY A 602 30.55 -12.99 -20.68
N GLY A 603 30.22 -12.76 -19.41
CA GLY A 603 31.19 -12.44 -18.38
C GLY A 603 30.77 -11.39 -17.36
N SER A 604 30.69 -11.82 -16.12
CA SER A 604 30.81 -11.10 -14.84
C SER A 604 29.74 -10.08 -14.48
N GLY A 605 29.06 -10.37 -13.38
CA GLY A 605 28.03 -9.60 -12.75
C GLY A 605 28.41 -8.17 -12.38
N GLY A 606 27.91 -7.26 -13.18
CA GLY A 606 27.77 -5.87 -12.83
C GLY A 606 26.27 -5.59 -12.80
N PHE A 607 25.80 -4.81 -11.85
CA PHE A 607 24.46 -4.29 -11.84
C PHE A 607 24.21 -3.54 -13.16
N GLY A 608 23.64 -4.25 -14.13
CA GLY A 608 23.17 -3.69 -15.38
C GLY A 608 21.92 -2.90 -15.10
N GLY A 609 22.01 -1.55 -15.25
CA GLY A 609 20.87 -0.65 -15.26
C GLY A 609 19.90 -1.04 -16.37
N GLY A 610 18.87 -1.79 -16.04
CA GLY A 610 17.67 -1.95 -16.86
C GLY A 610 16.87 -0.67 -16.80
N GLY A 611 16.61 -0.04 -17.94
CA GLY A 611 15.97 1.25 -18.11
C GLY A 611 14.80 1.50 -17.19
N MET A 612 14.93 2.47 -16.31
CA MET A 612 13.84 3.09 -15.60
C MET A 612 13.06 3.95 -16.58
N GLY A 613 11.88 3.46 -16.98
CA GLY A 613 10.88 4.24 -17.68
C GLY A 613 10.52 5.50 -16.85
N GLY A 614 10.61 6.64 -17.49
CA GLY A 614 10.53 7.99 -16.93
C GLY A 614 9.40 8.20 -15.93
N GLY A 615 9.78 8.57 -14.72
CA GLY A 615 8.99 9.45 -13.86
C GLY A 615 9.21 10.90 -14.30
N PRO A 616 8.37 11.88 -13.83
CA PRO A 616 8.54 13.29 -14.18
C PRO A 616 9.86 13.81 -13.58
N GLY A 617 10.89 13.73 -14.33
CA GLY A 617 12.28 14.05 -14.13
C GLY A 617 12.98 13.51 -15.36
N GLY A 618 12.58 14.06 -16.54
CA GLY A 618 13.15 13.68 -17.83
C GLY A 618 14.65 13.95 -17.85
N GLY A 619 15.41 12.95 -18.28
CA GLY A 619 16.77 13.10 -18.80
C GLY A 619 17.88 12.98 -17.75
N MET A 620 18.00 11.82 -17.09
CA MET A 620 19.14 11.61 -16.16
C MET A 620 20.03 10.39 -16.45
N ASP A 621 19.75 9.55 -17.44
CA ASP A 621 20.45 8.23 -17.57
C ASP A 621 21.90 8.32 -18.05
N GLY A 622 22.32 9.39 -18.70
CA GLY A 622 23.70 9.59 -19.16
C GLY A 622 24.46 10.62 -18.32
N ALA A 623 23.78 11.69 -17.89
CA ALA A 623 24.38 12.79 -17.14
C ALA A 623 24.74 12.39 -15.71
N ASP A 624 24.02 11.44 -15.09
CA ASP A 624 24.25 11.06 -13.70
C ASP A 624 25.54 10.26 -13.51
N SER A 625 25.93 9.39 -14.46
CA SER A 625 27.15 8.61 -14.35
C SER A 625 28.41 9.49 -14.50
N GLU A 626 28.35 10.51 -15.34
CA GLU A 626 29.42 11.48 -15.54
C GLU A 626 29.54 12.41 -14.32
N LEU A 627 28.41 12.91 -13.79
CA LEU A 627 28.35 13.67 -12.56
C LEU A 627 28.92 12.89 -11.37
N ILE A 628 28.50 11.63 -11.19
CA ILE A 628 29.02 10.77 -10.12
C ILE A 628 30.55 10.57 -10.26
N SER A 629 31.03 10.36 -11.49
CA SER A 629 32.46 10.20 -11.75
C SER A 629 33.24 11.47 -11.43
N TYR A 630 32.70 12.63 -11.81
CA TYR A 630 33.27 13.95 -11.48
C TYR A 630 33.32 14.16 -9.97
N LEU A 631 32.19 13.95 -9.25
CA LEU A 631 32.12 14.16 -7.80
C LEU A 631 33.06 13.23 -7.04
N LYS A 632 33.18 11.95 -7.42
CA LYS A 632 34.13 11.01 -6.81
C LYS A 632 35.58 11.44 -6.99
N LYS A 633 35.92 12.00 -8.15
CA LYS A 633 37.28 12.50 -8.44
C LYS A 633 37.64 13.73 -7.61
N HIS A 634 36.62 14.54 -7.22
CA HIS A 634 36.81 15.80 -6.50
C HIS A 634 36.18 15.75 -5.10
N GLN A 635 36.03 14.55 -4.52
CA GLN A 635 35.47 14.37 -3.18
C GLN A 635 36.41 14.86 -2.07
N ASP A 636 37.73 14.92 -2.32
CA ASP A 636 38.75 15.47 -1.47
C ASP A 636 38.69 14.97 -0.01
N GLY A 637 38.28 13.70 0.20
CA GLY A 637 38.12 13.06 1.50
C GLY A 637 36.83 13.39 2.26
N ALA A 638 35.92 14.13 1.67
CA ALA A 638 34.63 14.42 2.28
C ALA A 638 33.83 13.15 2.57
N LYS A 639 33.07 13.18 3.66
CA LYS A 639 32.24 12.07 4.12
C LYS A 639 31.05 11.82 3.19
N TRP A 640 30.44 12.90 2.69
CA TRP A 640 29.31 12.85 1.77
C TRP A 640 29.73 13.32 0.38
N LEU A 641 29.27 12.57 -0.64
CA LEU A 641 29.55 12.89 -2.03
C LEU A 641 28.88 14.19 -2.47
N LEU A 642 27.63 14.38 -2.03
CA LEU A 642 26.74 15.46 -2.48
C LEU A 642 25.62 15.67 -1.47
N ALA A 643 25.06 16.88 -1.41
CA ALA A 643 23.77 17.14 -0.79
C ALA A 643 22.74 17.51 -1.87
N VAL A 644 21.58 16.84 -1.85
CA VAL A 644 20.46 17.06 -2.78
C VAL A 644 19.17 17.37 -2.06
N SER A 645 18.19 17.91 -2.76
CA SER A 645 16.95 18.39 -2.17
C SER A 645 16.08 17.30 -1.58
N ASN A 646 15.98 16.12 -2.21
CA ASN A 646 15.02 15.09 -1.83
C ASN A 646 15.67 13.70 -1.67
N SER A 647 14.96 12.82 -0.94
CA SER A 647 15.45 11.49 -0.61
C SER A 647 15.47 10.51 -1.80
N GLN A 648 14.65 10.72 -2.83
CA GLN A 648 14.65 9.84 -4.01
C GLN A 648 15.94 10.04 -4.82
N SER A 649 16.31 11.30 -5.09
CA SER A 649 17.57 11.62 -5.78
C SER A 649 18.77 11.17 -4.95
N ALA A 650 18.77 11.42 -3.62
CA ALA A 650 19.84 10.96 -2.74
C ALA A 650 20.00 9.44 -2.83
N ALA A 651 18.92 8.68 -2.71
CA ALA A 651 18.92 7.22 -2.78
C ALA A 651 19.44 6.68 -4.11
N GLN A 652 19.05 7.28 -5.25
CA GLN A 652 19.50 6.86 -6.56
C GLN A 652 21.01 7.08 -6.73
N ILE A 653 21.49 8.27 -6.35
CA ILE A 653 22.92 8.58 -6.41
C ILE A 653 23.72 7.68 -5.47
N GLU A 654 23.24 7.43 -4.25
CA GLU A 654 23.88 6.54 -3.29
C GLU A 654 23.97 5.09 -3.80
N LEU A 655 22.88 4.55 -4.34
CA LEU A 655 22.86 3.21 -4.93
C LEU A 655 23.81 3.08 -6.13
N SER A 656 23.94 4.13 -6.93
CA SER A 656 24.82 4.15 -8.11
C SER A 656 26.28 4.41 -7.75
N SER A 657 26.53 5.25 -6.75
CA SER A 657 27.87 5.65 -6.33
C SER A 657 28.47 4.74 -5.27
N ASN A 658 27.66 4.09 -4.44
CA ASN A 658 28.03 3.39 -3.21
C ASN A 658 28.72 4.32 -2.20
N VAL A 659 28.42 5.64 -2.25
CA VAL A 659 28.96 6.68 -1.35
C VAL A 659 27.80 7.42 -0.72
N PRO A 660 27.86 7.79 0.57
CA PRO A 660 26.80 8.52 1.27
C PRO A 660 26.42 9.83 0.58
N VAL A 661 25.11 10.09 0.48
CA VAL A 661 24.53 11.31 -0.10
C VAL A 661 23.54 11.93 0.87
N ILE A 662 23.62 13.23 1.11
CA ILE A 662 22.70 13.94 1.99
C ILE A 662 21.37 14.22 1.26
N SER A 663 20.24 13.82 1.87
CA SER A 663 18.92 14.35 1.56
C SER A 663 18.62 15.53 2.49
N MET A 664 18.51 16.74 1.96
CA MET A 664 18.34 17.94 2.79
C MET A 664 16.94 18.08 3.40
N TRP A 665 15.90 17.64 2.67
CA TRP A 665 14.49 17.91 3.03
C TRP A 665 13.65 16.64 3.18
N GLY A 666 14.27 15.46 3.24
CA GLY A 666 13.59 14.20 3.44
C GLY A 666 12.78 13.70 2.23
N PHE A 667 11.88 12.74 2.50
CA PHE A 667 11.07 12.11 1.46
C PHE A 667 9.95 13.02 0.94
N THR A 668 9.31 13.77 1.83
CA THR A 668 8.20 14.68 1.49
C THR A 668 8.67 16.07 1.07
N GLY A 669 9.94 16.38 1.27
CA GLY A 669 10.49 17.71 1.03
C GLY A 669 10.23 18.72 2.15
N THR A 670 9.71 18.26 3.30
CA THR A 670 9.29 19.11 4.42
C THR A 670 10.09 18.90 5.71
N ASP A 671 11.04 17.96 5.72
CA ASP A 671 11.87 17.67 6.88
C ASP A 671 12.84 18.85 7.13
N ASN A 672 12.95 19.29 8.36
CA ASN A 672 13.84 20.38 8.74
C ASN A 672 15.27 19.87 9.07
N ALA A 673 15.80 18.94 8.26
CA ALA A 673 17.06 18.25 8.54
C ALA A 673 18.29 19.11 8.24
N MET A 674 18.25 19.98 7.22
CA MET A 674 19.34 20.88 6.86
C MET A 674 19.02 22.31 7.25
N THR A 675 19.89 22.92 8.05
CA THR A 675 19.87 24.35 8.37
C THR A 675 21.15 24.99 7.84
N VAL A 676 21.17 26.33 7.67
CA VAL A 676 22.39 27.06 7.26
C VAL A 676 23.52 26.83 8.26
N ALA A 677 23.22 26.76 9.57
CA ALA A 677 24.20 26.46 10.60
C ALA A 677 24.83 25.07 10.43
N LYS A 678 23.98 24.06 10.16
CA LYS A 678 24.43 22.68 9.92
C LYS A 678 25.26 22.56 8.65
N LEU A 679 24.83 23.23 7.57
CA LEU A 679 25.57 23.26 6.31
C LEU A 679 26.96 23.87 6.50
N LYS A 680 27.06 25.03 7.18
CA LYS A 680 28.34 25.68 7.52
C LYS A 680 29.24 24.76 8.34
N GLU A 681 28.68 24.00 9.29
CA GLU A 681 29.44 23.05 10.11
C GLU A 681 30.04 21.93 9.24
N LEU A 682 29.24 21.33 8.33
CA LEU A 682 29.67 20.27 7.43
C LEU A 682 30.78 20.72 6.48
N VAL A 683 30.64 21.92 5.89
CA VAL A 683 31.67 22.53 5.02
C VAL A 683 32.93 22.84 5.80
N LYS A 684 32.83 23.48 6.98
CA LYS A 684 33.98 23.80 7.83
C LYS A 684 34.77 22.56 8.27
N LYS A 685 34.08 21.41 8.48
CA LYS A 685 34.71 20.14 8.81
C LYS A 685 35.32 19.40 7.61
N GLY A 686 35.11 19.89 6.39
CA GLY A 686 35.49 19.19 5.17
C GLY A 686 34.69 17.91 4.93
N GLU A 687 33.50 17.80 5.54
CA GLU A 687 32.65 16.61 5.40
C GLU A 687 31.73 16.68 4.18
N LEU A 688 31.52 17.85 3.58
CA LEU A 688 30.70 18.11 2.41
C LEU A 688 31.25 19.26 1.59
N HIS A 689 31.49 19.06 0.28
CA HIS A 689 31.95 20.08 -0.66
C HIS A 689 30.92 20.45 -1.72
N TYR A 690 29.97 19.59 -2.03
CA TYR A 690 29.05 19.78 -3.15
C TYR A 690 27.59 19.80 -2.70
N VAL A 691 26.84 20.78 -3.21
CA VAL A 691 25.39 20.91 -3.02
C VAL A 691 24.71 21.16 -4.36
N GLN A 692 23.69 20.36 -4.66
CA GLN A 692 22.86 20.55 -5.83
C GLN A 692 21.57 21.30 -5.43
N VAL A 693 21.33 22.42 -6.07
CA VAL A 693 20.17 23.30 -5.83
C VAL A 693 19.33 23.37 -7.10
N GLY A 694 18.01 23.34 -6.94
CA GLY A 694 17.07 23.24 -8.09
C GLY A 694 16.77 21.77 -8.40
N GLY A 695 15.91 21.52 -9.37
CA GLY A 695 15.38 20.20 -9.69
C GLY A 695 14.16 19.92 -8.83
N GLY A 696 12.97 20.26 -9.35
CA GLY A 696 11.67 20.06 -8.73
C GLY A 696 11.42 18.60 -8.42
N GLY A 697 11.71 18.18 -7.20
CA GLY A 697 11.29 16.88 -6.67
C GLY A 697 9.79 16.89 -6.43
N MET A 698 9.16 15.74 -6.54
CA MET A 698 7.72 15.41 -6.49
C MET A 698 7.00 15.78 -5.16
N GLY A 699 7.44 16.81 -4.44
CA GLY A 699 6.85 17.31 -3.20
C GLY A 699 6.62 18.83 -3.17
N GLY A 700 7.13 19.56 -4.16
CA GLY A 700 6.98 21.01 -4.22
C GLY A 700 5.98 21.44 -5.28
N GLY A 701 4.67 21.50 -4.93
CA GLY A 701 3.74 22.34 -5.67
C GLY A 701 4.17 23.81 -5.56
N PRO A 702 3.76 24.72 -6.47
CA PRO A 702 4.09 26.14 -6.38
C PRO A 702 3.53 26.70 -5.06
N GLY A 703 4.36 26.83 -4.02
CA GLY A 703 4.00 27.31 -2.69
C GLY A 703 4.55 26.54 -1.49
N GLY A 704 5.24 25.39 -1.67
CA GLY A 704 5.64 24.49 -0.59
C GLY A 704 7.12 24.50 -0.15
N GLY A 705 7.90 25.53 -0.52
CA GLY A 705 9.25 25.69 0.05
C GLY A 705 9.16 26.20 1.48
N SER A 706 9.68 25.41 2.47
CA SER A 706 9.86 25.92 3.82
C SER A 706 10.79 27.16 3.78
N SER A 707 10.60 28.09 4.71
CA SER A 707 11.52 29.24 4.86
C SER A 707 13.00 28.79 4.95
N LEU A 708 13.25 27.65 5.58
CA LEU A 708 14.57 27.01 5.71
C LEU A 708 15.14 26.60 4.36
N SER A 709 14.37 25.99 3.48
CA SER A 709 14.87 25.57 2.16
C SER A 709 15.27 26.77 1.31
N SER A 710 14.50 27.86 1.39
CA SER A 710 14.79 29.11 0.71
C SER A 710 16.04 29.78 1.29
N GLU A 711 16.22 29.76 2.62
CA GLU A 711 17.38 30.31 3.32
C GLU A 711 18.67 29.57 2.96
N VAL A 712 18.65 28.22 3.01
CA VAL A 712 19.78 27.38 2.64
C VAL A 712 20.16 27.57 1.17
N THR A 713 19.15 27.56 0.28
CA THR A 713 19.35 27.79 -1.16
C THR A 713 19.98 29.15 -1.45
N SER A 714 19.49 30.21 -0.79
CA SER A 714 20.02 31.55 -0.94
C SER A 714 21.46 31.64 -0.42
N TRP A 715 21.74 30.98 0.70
CA TRP A 715 23.09 30.93 1.24
C TRP A 715 24.06 30.20 0.32
N VAL A 716 23.67 29.03 -0.25
CA VAL A 716 24.47 28.26 -1.21
C VAL A 716 24.77 29.09 -2.45
N LYS A 717 23.75 29.72 -3.04
CA LYS A 717 23.93 30.59 -4.22
C LYS A 717 24.85 31.78 -3.95
N LYS A 718 24.88 32.29 -2.72
CA LYS A 718 25.71 33.44 -2.33
C LYS A 718 27.16 33.08 -2.05
N HIS A 719 27.45 31.91 -1.50
CA HIS A 719 28.77 31.53 -0.99
C HIS A 719 29.41 30.38 -1.78
N GLY A 720 28.66 29.66 -2.60
CA GLY A 720 29.16 28.56 -3.42
C GLY A 720 29.56 29.03 -4.82
N THR A 721 30.53 28.35 -5.39
CA THR A 721 30.92 28.51 -6.80
C THR A 721 30.12 27.53 -7.64
N ALA A 722 29.37 28.05 -8.61
CA ALA A 722 28.61 27.21 -9.56
C ALA A 722 29.61 26.39 -10.41
N VAL A 723 29.34 25.09 -10.52
CA VAL A 723 30.12 24.19 -11.37
C VAL A 723 29.42 24.13 -12.75
N GLU A 724 30.15 24.53 -13.77
CA GLU A 724 29.65 24.49 -15.15
C GLU A 724 29.30 23.05 -15.56
N GLU A 725 28.16 22.86 -16.22
CA GLU A 725 27.69 21.54 -16.67
C GLU A 725 28.72 20.86 -17.61
N SER A 726 29.46 21.63 -18.39
CA SER A 726 30.56 21.18 -19.24
C SER A 726 31.72 20.52 -18.47
N ALA A 727 31.85 20.77 -17.15
CA ALA A 727 32.88 20.15 -16.34
C ALA A 727 32.58 18.66 -16.03
N TYR A 728 31.30 18.27 -16.02
CA TYR A 728 30.87 16.91 -15.70
C TYR A 728 29.96 16.25 -16.74
N SER A 729 29.49 16.98 -17.77
CA SER A 729 28.68 16.41 -18.87
C SER A 729 29.44 16.57 -20.20
N LYS A 730 29.71 15.47 -20.88
CA LYS A 730 30.21 15.47 -22.25
C LYS A 730 29.02 15.58 -23.19
N SER A 731 28.45 16.77 -23.34
CA SER A 731 27.39 16.96 -24.32
C SER A 731 27.90 16.64 -25.72
N THR A 732 27.40 15.60 -26.33
CA THR A 732 27.50 15.36 -27.78
C THR A 732 26.71 16.46 -28.46
N THR A 733 27.39 17.55 -28.78
CA THR A 733 26.87 18.60 -29.67
C THR A 733 26.73 17.98 -31.05
N SER A 734 25.57 17.42 -31.38
CA SER A 734 25.20 17.19 -32.77
C SER A 734 25.01 18.55 -33.41
N LYS A 735 26.07 19.05 -34.09
CA LYS A 735 25.98 20.15 -35.04
C LYS A 735 25.03 19.72 -36.14
N SER A 736 23.76 20.12 -36.02
CA SER A 736 22.91 20.24 -37.20
C SER A 736 23.37 21.49 -37.99
N SER A 737 24.19 21.25 -38.99
CA SER A 737 24.46 22.23 -40.03
C SER A 737 23.19 22.47 -40.83
N SER A 738 22.48 23.56 -40.55
CA SER A 738 21.53 24.13 -41.47
C SER A 738 22.09 25.42 -42.02
N SER A 739 22.46 25.33 -43.32
CA SER A 739 22.80 26.45 -44.18
C SER A 739 21.62 27.42 -44.34
N GLY A 740 21.91 28.67 -44.13
CA GLY A 740 21.52 29.92 -44.80
C GLY A 740 20.08 30.18 -45.18
N SER A 741 19.54 31.22 -44.64
CA SER A 741 19.23 32.48 -45.37
C SER A 741 18.55 33.54 -44.48
N SER A 742 18.96 34.73 -44.77
CA SER A 742 18.75 36.07 -44.26
C SER A 742 17.31 36.54 -43.97
N SER A 743 17.30 37.48 -43.01
CA SER A 743 16.52 38.74 -42.88
C SER A 743 15.15 38.67 -42.18
N SER A 744 15.03 39.28 -41.05
CA SER A 744 14.47 40.63 -40.79
C SER A 744 14.16 40.82 -39.29
N ASN A 745 14.49 41.98 -38.80
CA ASN A 745 14.26 42.55 -37.47
C ASN A 745 12.79 42.44 -37.02
N SER A 746 12.59 41.93 -35.78
CA SER A 746 11.52 42.42 -34.93
C SER A 746 11.95 42.17 -33.48
N ALA A 747 12.11 43.23 -32.73
CA ALA A 747 12.28 43.23 -31.30
C ALA A 747 11.01 42.67 -30.64
N SER A 748 11.12 41.53 -30.01
CA SER A 748 10.10 40.99 -29.09
C SER A 748 10.76 40.52 -27.80
N SER A 749 10.28 41.09 -26.74
CA SER A 749 10.58 40.86 -25.35
C SER A 749 10.82 39.36 -25.02
N LYS A 750 12.02 39.04 -24.58
CA LYS A 750 12.37 37.77 -23.94
C LYS A 750 11.62 37.67 -22.60
N SER A 751 10.49 37.00 -22.57
CA SER A 751 10.00 36.37 -21.38
C SER A 751 10.78 35.05 -21.24
N SER A 752 11.77 35.02 -20.34
CA SER A 752 12.53 33.85 -19.97
C SER A 752 11.63 32.88 -19.20
N SER A 753 11.10 31.88 -19.87
CA SER A 753 10.73 30.63 -19.21
C SER A 753 12.04 29.94 -18.80
N GLN A 754 12.57 30.29 -17.62
CA GLN A 754 13.61 29.53 -16.93
C GLN A 754 12.95 28.22 -16.51
N SER A 755 13.18 27.16 -17.27
CA SER A 755 13.10 25.80 -16.74
C SER A 755 14.06 25.74 -15.55
N ASP A 756 13.59 25.31 -14.36
CA ASP A 756 14.38 25.08 -13.15
C ASP A 756 15.42 23.98 -13.41
N GLN A 757 16.54 24.32 -14.04
CA GLN A 757 17.70 23.46 -14.16
C GLN A 757 18.37 23.34 -12.80
N SER A 758 18.63 22.10 -12.36
CA SER A 758 19.41 21.85 -11.16
C SER A 758 20.86 22.33 -11.36
N THR A 759 21.35 23.16 -10.46
CA THR A 759 22.73 23.69 -10.52
C THR A 759 23.55 23.09 -9.39
N LEU A 760 24.75 22.59 -9.73
CA LEU A 760 25.74 22.10 -8.79
C LEU A 760 26.59 23.26 -8.27
N TYR A 761 26.76 23.36 -6.97
CA TYR A 761 27.63 24.34 -6.31
C TYR A 761 28.72 23.65 -5.53
N ARG A 762 29.95 24.13 -5.65
CA ARG A 762 31.06 23.77 -4.76
C ARG A 762 31.13 24.79 -3.62
N LEU A 763 31.29 24.28 -2.40
CA LEU A 763 31.47 25.04 -1.16
C LEU A 763 32.86 24.71 -0.58
N ASP A 764 33.71 25.70 -0.42
CA ASP A 764 35.06 25.57 0.15
C ASP A 764 35.13 26.16 1.54
#